data_dad2d5a455ae9a9b7e8a778a2ff19351
#
_entry.id   dad2d5a455ae9a9b7e8a778a2ff19351
#
_cell.length_a   1.000
_cell.length_b   1.000
_cell.length_c   1.000
_cell.angle_alpha   90.00
_cell.angle_beta   90.00
_cell.angle_gamma   90.00
#
_symmetry.space_group_name_H-M   'P 1'
#
loop_
_entity.id
_entity.type
_entity.pdbx_description
1 polymer ?
#
loop_
_entity_poly.entity_id
_entity_poly.type
_entity_poly.pdbx_seq_one_letter_code
_entity_poly.pdbx_strand_id
1 'polypeptide(L)'
;MYRNLTDIEQAQLIAQGCSAKNWREVWVKDGFDATFVRDVQFSGTVKMGVFNREFALPGGLSVHAGIQHAMLHNCEIGDNVHLYNIHNYIANYRIGNDTCIENVNSILVDGKTTFGNGVRVPVMNEGGGREIPIFDRLSASLAYVMTLYRHRPVMIETLEKMVDDYAETQADTMGLIGNNVCILNCGSIKNVRIGDNAQLVGVSRLKNGSVNSNAAAPVKLGSGVKCTDFIISSGVEIGDSTLVDKCFVGQGCIFDKHYSAGESLFFSNCQGMHGEACAIFAGPYTVTHHKSTLLIAGMFSFLNAGSGSNQSNHMYKLGPIHQGVAERGAKTTSDSYLLWPSKIGAFSLVMGRHTHHADTSELPFSYLIENQSESYLVPGANLRTVGTIRDAQKWPKRDNRKDPDKLDFINFNLLSPYTVQKMWRGREVLNELQQLSGENTEVYGYNNCKIRNSSLAHGRELYSIGIAKFLGNSLISRIEKADIHSHEDLHAALQPDSAVGKGDWVDLAGLIAPRSEVTRLMDDIEQGGMTPEQIQERFREMHEQYYSYEWTWAAEKLEQIWGCTVAEVSVEQVLKSIDDWQNAVVRLDRMVYDDARKEFDLNSRTGFGVDGDRSQQQADFESVRGSFESNSFVKAVLEHIDRKTALGESVKAKLAQLS
;
A
#
# COMPACT_ATOMS: atom_id res chain seq x y z
N MET A 1 -14.69 35.59 -23.84
CA MET A 1 -15.66 36.08 -22.80
C MET A 1 -16.98 35.37 -23.03
N TYR A 2 -17.83 35.14 -21.99
CA TYR A 2 -19.18 34.65 -22.22
C TYR A 2 -20.13 35.79 -22.58
N ARG A 3 -21.02 35.51 -23.54
CA ARG A 3 -22.09 36.42 -23.98
C ARG A 3 -23.41 35.66 -24.17
N ASN A 4 -24.52 36.35 -24.27
CA ASN A 4 -25.77 35.74 -24.68
C ASN A 4 -25.72 35.33 -26.17
N LEU A 5 -26.62 34.43 -26.56
CA LEU A 5 -26.84 34.06 -27.95
C LEU A 5 -27.31 35.28 -28.76
N THR A 6 -26.87 35.36 -30.00
CA THR A 6 -27.48 36.23 -30.98
C THR A 6 -28.80 35.65 -31.47
N ASP A 7 -29.68 36.50 -32.06
CA ASP A 7 -30.95 36.03 -32.62
C ASP A 7 -30.76 34.96 -33.71
N ILE A 8 -29.66 35.07 -34.48
CA ILE A 8 -29.32 34.11 -35.54
C ILE A 8 -28.93 32.75 -34.93
N GLU A 9 -28.06 32.74 -33.94
CA GLU A 9 -27.63 31.53 -33.24
C GLU A 9 -28.81 30.85 -32.52
N GLN A 10 -29.68 31.62 -31.87
CA GLN A 10 -30.89 31.11 -31.24
C GLN A 10 -31.83 30.48 -32.27
N ALA A 11 -32.09 31.16 -33.40
CA ALA A 11 -32.95 30.62 -34.47
C ALA A 11 -32.37 29.31 -35.07
N GLN A 12 -31.04 29.26 -35.24
CA GLN A 12 -30.36 28.04 -35.71
C GLN A 12 -30.52 26.88 -34.72
N LEU A 13 -30.31 27.13 -33.43
CA LEU A 13 -30.49 26.11 -32.38
C LEU A 13 -31.92 25.56 -32.36
N ILE A 14 -32.92 26.42 -32.45
CA ILE A 14 -34.33 26.04 -32.52
C ILE A 14 -34.58 25.18 -33.77
N ALA A 15 -34.04 25.55 -34.92
CA ALA A 15 -34.17 24.79 -36.16
C ALA A 15 -33.49 23.41 -36.08
N GLN A 16 -32.47 23.27 -35.22
CA GLN A 16 -31.77 22.02 -34.95
C GLN A 16 -32.41 21.17 -33.81
N GLY A 17 -33.64 21.49 -33.39
CA GLY A 17 -34.38 20.74 -32.37
C GLY A 17 -34.05 21.15 -30.92
N CYS A 18 -33.27 22.19 -30.70
CA CYS A 18 -32.99 22.65 -29.36
C CYS A 18 -34.15 23.46 -28.75
N SER A 19 -34.28 23.41 -27.41
CA SER A 19 -35.28 24.14 -26.65
C SER A 19 -34.71 24.69 -25.34
N ALA A 20 -35.25 25.80 -24.84
CA ALA A 20 -34.92 26.35 -23.54
C ALA A 20 -36.15 26.96 -22.89
N LYS A 21 -36.30 26.85 -21.57
CA LYS A 21 -37.32 27.61 -20.84
C LYS A 21 -37.08 29.11 -20.92
N ASN A 22 -35.84 29.53 -20.90
CA ASN A 22 -35.41 30.91 -20.99
C ASN A 22 -34.06 30.99 -21.73
N TRP A 23 -34.09 31.39 -22.99
CA TRP A 23 -32.88 31.53 -23.82
C TRP A 23 -31.86 32.55 -23.28
N ARG A 24 -32.26 33.49 -22.41
CA ARG A 24 -31.34 34.46 -21.77
C ARG A 24 -30.44 33.82 -20.72
N GLU A 25 -30.74 32.59 -20.30
CA GLU A 25 -29.91 31.81 -19.38
C GLU A 25 -28.90 30.92 -20.11
N VAL A 26 -28.93 30.89 -21.45
CA VAL A 26 -27.97 30.20 -22.31
C VAL A 26 -26.87 31.20 -22.73
N TRP A 27 -25.65 30.88 -22.33
CA TRP A 27 -24.45 31.69 -22.56
C TRP A 27 -23.46 30.94 -23.42
N VAL A 28 -22.76 31.64 -24.32
CA VAL A 28 -21.76 31.05 -25.21
C VAL A 28 -20.49 31.89 -25.21
N LYS A 29 -19.36 31.23 -25.48
CA LYS A 29 -18.10 31.98 -25.72
C LYS A 29 -18.09 32.64 -27.08
N ASP A 30 -17.28 33.70 -27.21
CA ASP A 30 -16.94 34.26 -28.51
C ASP A 30 -16.34 33.17 -29.40
N GLY A 31 -16.81 33.05 -30.66
CA GLY A 31 -16.43 31.97 -31.58
C GLY A 31 -17.26 30.70 -31.47
N PHE A 32 -18.32 30.71 -30.67
CA PHE A 32 -19.28 29.61 -30.63
C PHE A 32 -19.93 29.39 -31.99
N ASP A 33 -20.05 28.15 -32.42
CA ASP A 33 -20.75 27.73 -33.66
C ASP A 33 -21.93 26.84 -33.29
N ALA A 34 -23.14 27.34 -33.53
CA ALA A 34 -24.39 26.65 -33.26
C ALA A 34 -24.55 25.35 -34.07
N THR A 35 -23.81 25.14 -35.17
CA THR A 35 -23.87 23.95 -36.02
C THR A 35 -23.61 22.65 -35.25
N PHE A 36 -22.79 22.71 -34.20
CA PHE A 36 -22.39 21.56 -33.42
C PHE A 36 -23.31 21.26 -32.22
N VAL A 37 -24.47 21.95 -32.10
CA VAL A 37 -25.41 21.71 -30.98
C VAL A 37 -26.79 21.36 -31.54
N ARG A 38 -27.25 20.12 -31.30
CA ARG A 38 -28.48 19.56 -31.89
C ARG A 38 -29.29 18.77 -30.87
N ASP A 39 -30.60 18.91 -30.89
CA ASP A 39 -31.54 18.17 -30.06
C ASP A 39 -31.15 18.27 -28.56
N VAL A 40 -30.99 19.48 -28.06
CA VAL A 40 -30.61 19.75 -26.68
C VAL A 40 -31.67 20.57 -25.96
N GLN A 41 -32.05 20.12 -24.76
CA GLN A 41 -32.94 20.86 -23.88
C GLN A 41 -32.15 21.57 -22.80
N PHE A 42 -32.27 22.91 -22.75
CA PHE A 42 -31.60 23.76 -21.78
C PHE A 42 -32.54 24.17 -20.63
N SER A 43 -32.04 24.13 -19.40
CA SER A 43 -32.77 24.56 -18.20
C SER A 43 -31.79 25.18 -17.19
N GLY A 44 -32.24 26.29 -16.54
CA GLY A 44 -31.34 27.07 -15.69
C GLY A 44 -30.17 27.67 -16.48
N THR A 45 -29.11 28.08 -15.78
CA THR A 45 -27.95 28.69 -16.41
C THR A 45 -27.07 27.66 -17.09
N VAL A 46 -26.95 27.72 -18.43
CA VAL A 46 -26.05 26.87 -19.20
C VAL A 46 -25.04 27.72 -19.94
N LYS A 47 -23.76 27.44 -19.77
CA LYS A 47 -22.65 28.09 -20.46
C LYS A 47 -21.94 27.10 -21.36
N MET A 48 -21.67 27.44 -22.61
CA MET A 48 -21.01 26.58 -23.60
C MET A 48 -19.74 27.24 -24.15
N GLY A 49 -18.68 26.45 -24.26
CA GLY A 49 -17.41 26.79 -24.89
C GLY A 49 -17.48 26.77 -26.42
N VAL A 50 -16.32 26.70 -27.07
CA VAL A 50 -16.17 26.54 -28.51
C VAL A 50 -15.85 25.08 -28.86
N PHE A 51 -16.32 24.58 -30.02
CA PHE A 51 -16.19 23.18 -30.41
C PHE A 51 -15.41 23.09 -31.73
N ASN A 52 -14.08 22.91 -31.66
CA ASN A 52 -13.17 22.93 -32.80
C ASN A 52 -12.33 21.66 -32.95
N ARG A 53 -12.61 20.61 -32.16
CA ARG A 53 -11.82 19.38 -32.10
C ARG A 53 -12.58 18.17 -32.64
N GLU A 54 -11.83 17.21 -33.21
CA GLU A 54 -12.32 15.86 -33.48
C GLU A 54 -11.76 14.87 -32.46
N PHE A 55 -12.57 13.92 -32.04
CA PHE A 55 -12.22 12.80 -31.18
C PHE A 55 -12.13 11.51 -31.99
N ALA A 56 -11.01 10.81 -31.85
CA ALA A 56 -10.88 9.45 -32.38
C ALA A 56 -11.52 8.45 -31.40
N LEU A 57 -12.53 7.73 -31.83
CA LEU A 57 -13.17 6.65 -31.08
C LEU A 57 -12.63 5.28 -31.52
N PRO A 58 -12.80 4.24 -30.69
CA PRO A 58 -12.44 2.87 -31.03
C PRO A 58 -13.05 2.43 -32.36
N GLY A 59 -12.27 1.66 -33.16
CA GLY A 59 -12.74 1.22 -34.48
C GLY A 59 -12.46 2.20 -35.62
N GLY A 60 -11.79 3.33 -35.36
CA GLY A 60 -11.40 4.31 -36.39
C GLY A 60 -12.48 5.33 -36.72
N LEU A 61 -13.52 5.44 -35.90
CA LEU A 61 -14.51 6.49 -36.03
C LEU A 61 -13.96 7.81 -35.52
N SER A 62 -14.20 8.91 -36.26
CA SER A 62 -13.95 10.27 -35.80
C SER A 62 -15.27 10.99 -35.55
N VAL A 63 -15.38 11.69 -34.43
CA VAL A 63 -16.56 12.49 -34.06
C VAL A 63 -16.13 13.90 -33.69
N HIS A 64 -16.90 14.88 -34.14
CA HIS A 64 -16.61 16.29 -33.83
C HIS A 64 -17.10 16.66 -32.42
N ALA A 65 -16.37 17.53 -31.74
CA ALA A 65 -16.82 18.17 -30.51
C ALA A 65 -18.16 18.86 -30.71
N GLY A 66 -18.98 18.87 -29.68
CA GLY A 66 -20.33 19.44 -29.73
C GLY A 66 -21.29 18.75 -28.79
N ILE A 67 -22.54 19.11 -28.81
CA ILE A 67 -23.58 18.60 -27.92
C ILE A 67 -24.75 18.09 -28.73
N GLN A 68 -25.08 16.81 -28.59
CA GLN A 68 -26.20 16.22 -29.33
C GLN A 68 -26.98 15.23 -28.43
N HIS A 69 -28.30 15.30 -28.52
CA HIS A 69 -29.23 14.43 -27.77
C HIS A 69 -28.98 14.49 -26.24
N ALA A 70 -29.17 15.67 -25.65
CA ALA A 70 -28.93 15.89 -24.22
C ALA A 70 -29.95 16.83 -23.57
N MET A 71 -30.17 16.63 -22.26
CA MET A 71 -30.82 17.63 -21.40
C MET A 71 -29.78 18.16 -20.41
N LEU A 72 -29.62 19.48 -20.36
CA LEU A 72 -28.64 20.17 -19.51
C LEU A 72 -29.34 21.12 -18.54
N HIS A 73 -29.00 21.01 -17.24
CA HIS A 73 -29.53 21.89 -16.20
C HIS A 73 -28.40 22.46 -15.34
N ASN A 74 -28.27 23.79 -15.31
CA ASN A 74 -27.20 24.48 -14.56
C ASN A 74 -25.81 23.87 -14.86
N CYS A 75 -25.37 23.92 -16.12
CA CYS A 75 -24.10 23.34 -16.55
C CYS A 75 -23.16 24.38 -17.13
N GLU A 76 -21.87 24.20 -16.88
CA GLU A 76 -20.79 24.92 -17.54
C GLU A 76 -19.96 23.94 -18.36
N ILE A 77 -20.02 24.07 -19.70
CA ILE A 77 -19.37 23.16 -20.65
C ILE A 77 -18.13 23.85 -21.22
N GLY A 78 -16.97 23.25 -21.05
CA GLY A 78 -15.69 23.73 -21.53
C GLY A 78 -15.52 23.70 -23.04
N ASP A 79 -14.33 24.06 -23.49
CA ASP A 79 -13.98 24.04 -24.91
C ASP A 79 -13.74 22.61 -25.40
N ASN A 80 -14.09 22.35 -26.66
CA ASN A 80 -13.88 21.05 -27.31
C ASN A 80 -14.51 19.86 -26.56
N VAL A 81 -15.62 20.06 -25.85
CA VAL A 81 -16.34 18.98 -25.19
C VAL A 81 -17.22 18.26 -26.22
N HIS A 82 -17.23 16.93 -26.16
CA HIS A 82 -18.17 16.09 -26.91
C HIS A 82 -19.17 15.50 -25.94
N LEU A 83 -20.46 15.88 -26.03
CA LEU A 83 -21.58 15.26 -25.31
C LEU A 83 -22.52 14.63 -26.32
N TYR A 84 -22.68 13.32 -26.23
CA TYR A 84 -23.55 12.58 -27.15
C TYR A 84 -24.41 11.56 -26.43
N ASN A 85 -25.71 11.55 -26.75
CA ASN A 85 -26.67 10.55 -26.28
C ASN A 85 -26.71 10.43 -24.75
N ILE A 86 -27.06 11.53 -24.08
CA ILE A 86 -27.30 11.55 -22.63
C ILE A 86 -28.75 11.14 -22.41
N HIS A 87 -28.99 9.91 -21.88
CA HIS A 87 -30.31 9.28 -21.85
C HIS A 87 -31.32 10.03 -20.99
N ASN A 88 -30.89 10.61 -19.85
CA ASN A 88 -31.75 11.43 -19.01
C ASN A 88 -31.27 12.87 -18.99
N TYR A 89 -30.31 13.22 -18.13
CA TYR A 89 -29.83 14.59 -18.03
C TYR A 89 -28.45 14.71 -17.38
N ILE A 90 -27.81 15.85 -17.59
CA ILE A 90 -26.67 16.34 -16.80
C ILE A 90 -27.15 17.57 -16.02
N ALA A 91 -26.93 17.57 -14.69
CA ALA A 91 -27.37 18.66 -13.82
C ALA A 91 -26.31 19.07 -12.80
N ASN A 92 -26.12 20.40 -12.69
CA ASN A 92 -25.22 21.00 -11.70
C ASN A 92 -23.76 20.53 -11.85
N TYR A 93 -23.20 20.66 -13.07
CA TYR A 93 -21.82 20.26 -13.36
C TYR A 93 -21.04 21.31 -14.15
N ARG A 94 -19.76 21.46 -13.77
CA ARG A 94 -18.73 22.07 -14.60
C ARG A 94 -17.97 20.94 -15.30
N ILE A 95 -17.93 20.96 -16.63
CA ILE A 95 -17.22 19.99 -17.47
C ILE A 95 -16.03 20.68 -18.12
N GLY A 96 -14.83 20.16 -17.86
CA GLY A 96 -13.57 20.69 -18.35
C GLY A 96 -13.38 20.52 -19.85
N ASN A 97 -12.32 21.11 -20.36
CA ASN A 97 -12.01 21.12 -21.78
C ASN A 97 -11.62 19.74 -22.30
N ASP A 98 -11.78 19.53 -23.61
CA ASP A 98 -11.31 18.32 -24.31
C ASP A 98 -11.89 17.00 -23.75
N THR A 99 -13.08 17.06 -23.15
CA THR A 99 -13.76 15.94 -22.48
C THR A 99 -14.79 15.28 -23.38
N CYS A 100 -14.80 13.95 -23.39
CA CYS A 100 -15.74 13.13 -24.19
C CYS A 100 -16.68 12.37 -23.26
N ILE A 101 -17.99 12.62 -23.38
CA ILE A 101 -19.05 11.94 -22.62
C ILE A 101 -20.09 11.41 -23.60
N GLU A 102 -20.21 10.07 -23.68
CA GLU A 102 -21.08 9.44 -24.64
C GLU A 102 -21.86 8.29 -24.01
N ASN A 103 -23.15 8.21 -24.34
CA ASN A 103 -24.02 7.12 -23.94
C ASN A 103 -24.06 6.90 -22.42
N VAL A 104 -24.43 7.95 -21.67
CA VAL A 104 -24.50 7.96 -20.21
C VAL A 104 -25.94 8.14 -19.75
N ASN A 105 -26.33 7.41 -18.71
CA ASN A 105 -27.71 7.49 -18.20
C ASN A 105 -27.99 8.86 -17.55
N SER A 106 -27.22 9.24 -16.51
CA SER A 106 -27.37 10.53 -15.85
C SER A 106 -26.09 10.95 -15.12
N ILE A 107 -25.83 12.27 -15.06
CA ILE A 107 -24.76 12.88 -14.29
C ILE A 107 -25.35 14.04 -13.48
N LEU A 108 -25.34 13.98 -12.14
CA LEU A 108 -25.98 15.03 -11.36
C LEU A 108 -25.34 15.26 -9.99
N VAL A 109 -25.39 16.51 -9.53
CA VAL A 109 -25.24 16.84 -8.12
C VAL A 109 -26.61 17.21 -7.54
N ASP A 110 -26.93 16.59 -6.38
CA ASP A 110 -28.20 16.76 -5.69
C ASP A 110 -27.91 17.39 -4.30
N GLY A 111 -28.13 18.68 -4.21
CA GLY A 111 -27.84 19.49 -3.02
C GLY A 111 -26.34 19.76 -2.79
N LYS A 112 -25.99 20.16 -1.57
CA LYS A 112 -24.59 20.35 -1.15
C LYS A 112 -23.96 18.99 -0.83
N THR A 113 -22.77 18.73 -1.35
CA THR A 113 -22.05 17.47 -1.17
C THR A 113 -20.55 17.70 -0.97
N THR A 114 -19.90 16.87 -0.16
CA THR A 114 -18.44 16.87 0.07
C THR A 114 -17.71 15.91 -0.86
N PHE A 115 -18.43 15.29 -1.80
CA PHE A 115 -17.89 14.31 -2.75
C PHE A 115 -17.10 13.17 -2.07
N GLY A 116 -17.68 12.59 -1.00
CA GLY A 116 -17.09 11.49 -0.24
C GLY A 116 -16.10 11.90 0.84
N ASN A 117 -15.63 13.15 0.86
CA ASN A 117 -14.76 13.62 1.95
C ASN A 117 -15.54 13.69 3.27
N GLY A 118 -14.96 13.19 4.36
CA GLY A 118 -15.59 13.13 5.68
C GLY A 118 -16.46 11.90 5.92
N VAL A 119 -16.65 11.01 4.94
CA VAL A 119 -17.35 9.74 5.14
C VAL A 119 -16.62 8.91 6.20
N ARG A 120 -17.35 8.46 7.23
CA ARG A 120 -16.81 7.67 8.32
C ARG A 120 -16.79 6.18 7.94
N VAL A 121 -15.61 5.56 8.01
CA VAL A 121 -15.39 4.15 7.66
C VAL A 121 -15.04 3.37 8.93
N PRO A 122 -15.81 2.37 9.35
CA PRO A 122 -15.50 1.52 10.49
C PRO A 122 -14.41 0.51 10.10
N VAL A 123 -13.18 0.72 10.57
CA VAL A 123 -12.05 -0.15 10.26
C VAL A 123 -11.71 -1.10 11.40
N MET A 124 -11.21 -2.28 11.09
CA MET A 124 -10.78 -3.34 12.00
C MET A 124 -11.89 -3.93 12.89
N ASN A 125 -13.12 -3.46 12.78
CA ASN A 125 -14.27 -4.00 13.51
C ASN A 125 -15.58 -3.65 12.79
N GLU A 126 -16.28 -4.64 12.23
CA GLU A 126 -17.58 -4.45 11.58
C GLU A 126 -18.63 -3.84 12.52
N GLY A 127 -18.49 -4.04 13.83
CA GLY A 127 -19.37 -3.46 14.86
C GLY A 127 -19.12 -1.97 15.14
N GLY A 128 -18.15 -1.35 14.46
CA GLY A 128 -17.79 0.07 14.68
C GLY A 128 -16.87 0.29 15.88
N GLY A 129 -16.64 1.58 16.21
CA GLY A 129 -15.83 2.04 17.35
C GLY A 129 -14.43 2.51 16.96
N ARG A 130 -14.06 2.44 15.67
CA ARG A 130 -12.82 2.98 15.11
C ARG A 130 -13.06 3.67 13.78
N GLU A 131 -14.13 4.42 13.68
CA GLU A 131 -14.49 5.14 12.46
C GLU A 131 -13.39 6.12 12.08
N ILE A 132 -12.93 6.04 10.84
CA ILE A 132 -11.95 6.96 10.25
C ILE A 132 -12.64 7.79 9.17
N PRO A 133 -12.65 9.13 9.27
CA PRO A 133 -13.14 9.96 8.18
C PRO A 133 -12.16 9.90 7.01
N ILE A 134 -12.63 9.41 5.86
CA ILE A 134 -11.82 9.39 4.64
C ILE A 134 -11.83 10.74 3.95
N PHE A 135 -10.73 11.10 3.30
CA PHE A 135 -10.59 12.34 2.55
C PHE A 135 -9.46 12.26 1.53
N ASP A 136 -9.39 13.21 0.62
CA ASP A 136 -8.49 13.18 -0.54
C ASP A 136 -6.99 13.06 -0.18
N ARG A 137 -6.59 13.53 1.01
CA ARG A 137 -5.19 13.55 1.48
C ARG A 137 -4.86 12.46 2.51
N LEU A 138 -5.73 11.46 2.69
CA LEU A 138 -5.50 10.39 3.65
C LEU A 138 -4.31 9.52 3.22
N SER A 139 -3.34 9.34 4.13
CA SER A 139 -2.21 8.43 3.97
C SER A 139 -2.27 7.25 4.93
N ALA A 140 -1.53 6.17 4.62
CA ALA A 140 -1.43 4.99 5.48
C ALA A 140 -0.94 5.35 6.88
N SER A 141 0.07 6.23 6.99
CA SER A 141 0.64 6.63 8.27
C SER A 141 -0.33 7.45 9.10
N LEU A 142 -1.07 8.38 8.48
CA LEU A 142 -2.09 9.16 9.17
C LEU A 142 -3.24 8.28 9.64
N ALA A 143 -3.76 7.42 8.77
CA ALA A 143 -4.81 6.48 9.11
C ALA A 143 -4.38 5.49 10.20
N TYR A 144 -3.11 5.05 10.20
CA TYR A 144 -2.54 4.20 11.25
C TYR A 144 -2.62 4.89 12.62
N VAL A 145 -2.19 6.15 12.70
CA VAL A 145 -2.26 6.94 13.94
C VAL A 145 -3.72 7.11 14.37
N MET A 146 -4.63 7.50 13.48
CA MET A 146 -6.05 7.66 13.79
C MET A 146 -6.71 6.34 14.24
N THR A 147 -6.28 5.20 13.73
CA THR A 147 -6.86 3.89 14.04
C THR A 147 -6.32 3.31 15.34
N LEU A 148 -5.01 3.33 15.57
CA LEU A 148 -4.35 2.55 16.61
C LEU A 148 -3.89 3.37 17.82
N TYR A 149 -3.91 4.72 17.74
CA TYR A 149 -3.53 5.60 18.85
C TYR A 149 -4.75 6.19 19.57
N ARG A 150 -5.87 5.46 19.63
CA ARG A 150 -7.11 5.89 20.30
C ARG A 150 -6.96 6.14 21.81
N HIS A 151 -5.84 5.74 22.40
CA HIS A 151 -5.46 6.10 23.76
C HIS A 151 -5.01 7.58 23.91
N ARG A 152 -4.98 8.35 22.82
CA ARG A 152 -4.72 9.80 22.79
C ARG A 152 -5.97 10.55 22.28
N PRO A 153 -7.02 10.68 23.10
CA PRO A 153 -8.31 11.18 22.63
C PRO A 153 -8.25 12.60 22.08
N VAL A 154 -7.47 13.49 22.68
CA VAL A 154 -7.32 14.89 22.22
C VAL A 154 -6.73 14.94 20.80
N MET A 155 -5.71 14.12 20.51
CA MET A 155 -5.15 14.01 19.19
C MET A 155 -6.19 13.51 18.17
N ILE A 156 -6.96 12.48 18.54
CA ILE A 156 -8.00 11.92 17.65
C ILE A 156 -9.06 12.97 17.35
N GLU A 157 -9.58 13.67 18.35
CA GLU A 157 -10.57 14.75 18.17
C GLU A 157 -10.02 15.87 17.27
N THR A 158 -8.75 16.24 17.46
CA THR A 158 -8.08 17.26 16.64
C THR A 158 -7.97 16.81 15.18
N LEU A 159 -7.56 15.56 14.93
CA LEU A 159 -7.47 15.00 13.59
C LEU A 159 -8.84 14.84 12.91
N GLU A 160 -9.84 14.36 13.64
CA GLU A 160 -11.20 14.24 13.11
C GLU A 160 -11.76 15.61 12.71
N LYS A 161 -11.59 16.62 13.58
CA LYS A 161 -11.98 18.00 13.27
C LYS A 161 -11.23 18.55 12.04
N MET A 162 -9.94 18.32 11.95
CA MET A 162 -9.13 18.73 10.79
C MET A 162 -9.69 18.15 9.48
N VAL A 163 -10.09 16.87 9.47
CA VAL A 163 -10.68 16.24 8.29
C VAL A 163 -12.09 16.78 8.01
N ASP A 164 -12.91 17.02 9.04
CA ASP A 164 -14.24 17.61 8.88
C ASP A 164 -14.15 19.05 8.31
N ASP A 165 -13.20 19.86 8.81
CA ASP A 165 -12.92 21.20 8.29
C ASP A 165 -12.44 21.13 6.83
N TYR A 166 -11.57 20.19 6.48
CA TYR A 166 -11.14 19.94 5.10
C TYR A 166 -12.33 19.54 4.21
N ALA A 167 -13.17 18.60 4.66
CA ALA A 167 -14.33 18.15 3.90
C ALA A 167 -15.30 19.31 3.59
N GLU A 168 -15.50 20.23 4.54
CA GLU A 168 -16.33 21.41 4.31
C GLU A 168 -15.73 22.34 3.24
N THR A 169 -14.41 22.45 3.14
CA THR A 169 -13.77 23.22 2.05
C THR A 169 -13.98 22.61 0.67
N GLN A 170 -14.22 21.29 0.60
CA GLN A 170 -14.50 20.56 -0.63
C GLN A 170 -15.98 20.59 -1.01
N ALA A 171 -16.86 21.03 -0.11
CA ALA A 171 -18.30 20.98 -0.30
C ALA A 171 -18.77 22.00 -1.37
N ASP A 172 -19.55 21.55 -2.33
CA ASP A 172 -20.16 22.37 -3.38
C ASP A 172 -21.54 21.81 -3.76
N THR A 173 -22.34 22.63 -4.41
CA THR A 173 -23.59 22.26 -5.10
C THR A 173 -23.36 21.97 -6.58
N MET A 174 -22.16 22.24 -7.08
CA MET A 174 -21.74 21.99 -8.46
C MET A 174 -20.65 20.93 -8.50
N GLY A 175 -20.85 19.86 -9.25
CA GLY A 175 -19.83 18.85 -9.53
C GLY A 175 -18.78 19.35 -10.51
N LEU A 176 -17.65 18.65 -10.51
CA LEU A 176 -16.56 18.89 -11.45
C LEU A 176 -16.24 17.62 -12.21
N ILE A 177 -16.19 17.69 -13.53
CA ILE A 177 -15.51 16.76 -14.41
C ILE A 177 -14.34 17.52 -15.01
N GLY A 178 -13.12 17.04 -14.79
CA GLY A 178 -11.88 17.69 -15.20
C GLY A 178 -11.67 17.74 -16.72
N ASN A 179 -10.48 18.14 -17.11
CA ASN A 179 -10.09 18.22 -18.51
C ASN A 179 -9.68 16.84 -19.05
N ASN A 180 -9.90 16.63 -20.34
CA ASN A 180 -9.43 15.43 -21.05
C ASN A 180 -9.97 14.11 -20.45
N VAL A 181 -11.18 14.16 -19.89
CA VAL A 181 -11.87 13.02 -19.29
C VAL A 181 -12.64 12.26 -20.37
N CYS A 182 -12.69 10.93 -20.24
CA CYS A 182 -13.44 10.04 -21.14
C CYS A 182 -14.48 9.26 -20.34
N ILE A 183 -15.78 9.47 -20.60
CA ILE A 183 -16.89 8.75 -19.94
C ILE A 183 -17.77 8.12 -21.03
N LEU A 184 -17.67 6.81 -21.20
CA LEU A 184 -18.35 6.07 -22.26
C LEU A 184 -19.23 4.94 -21.72
N ASN A 185 -20.46 4.86 -22.21
CA ASN A 185 -21.38 3.76 -21.90
C ASN A 185 -21.62 3.56 -20.39
N CYS A 186 -21.75 4.66 -19.63
CA CYS A 186 -21.89 4.61 -18.18
C CYS A 186 -23.34 4.74 -17.72
N GLY A 187 -23.61 4.16 -16.56
CA GLY A 187 -24.90 4.29 -15.88
C GLY A 187 -25.05 5.64 -15.17
N SER A 188 -25.33 5.62 -13.86
CA SER A 188 -25.58 6.82 -13.06
C SER A 188 -24.33 7.31 -12.33
N ILE A 189 -24.06 8.61 -12.45
CA ILE A 189 -23.00 9.32 -11.71
C ILE A 189 -23.68 10.43 -10.87
N LYS A 190 -23.69 10.27 -9.54
CA LYS A 190 -24.38 11.19 -8.62
C LYS A 190 -23.44 11.67 -7.52
N ASN A 191 -23.30 13.00 -7.34
CA ASN A 191 -22.47 13.62 -6.30
C ASN A 191 -21.01 13.14 -6.37
N VAL A 192 -20.40 13.17 -7.57
CA VAL A 192 -19.05 12.69 -7.80
C VAL A 192 -18.20 13.79 -8.42
N ARG A 193 -17.02 14.01 -7.87
CA ARG A 193 -15.98 14.85 -8.47
C ARG A 193 -15.00 13.95 -9.23
N ILE A 194 -14.70 14.31 -10.48
CA ILE A 194 -13.81 13.53 -11.35
C ILE A 194 -12.66 14.44 -11.81
N GLY A 195 -11.43 14.05 -11.50
CA GLY A 195 -10.20 14.77 -11.88
C GLY A 195 -9.83 14.58 -13.35
N ASP A 196 -8.79 15.27 -13.76
CA ASP A 196 -8.33 15.30 -15.15
C ASP A 196 -7.87 13.93 -15.66
N ASN A 197 -8.03 13.70 -16.97
CA ASN A 197 -7.57 12.50 -17.67
C ASN A 197 -8.19 11.18 -17.16
N ALA A 198 -9.26 11.20 -16.38
CA ALA A 198 -9.94 9.99 -15.94
C ALA A 198 -10.60 9.25 -17.13
N GLN A 199 -10.61 7.92 -17.06
CA GLN A 199 -11.23 7.04 -18.05
C GLN A 199 -12.29 6.17 -17.38
N LEU A 200 -13.55 6.39 -17.69
CA LEU A 200 -14.70 5.66 -17.19
C LEU A 200 -15.42 4.99 -18.35
N VAL A 201 -15.31 3.66 -18.46
CA VAL A 201 -15.89 2.92 -19.58
C VAL A 201 -16.77 1.78 -19.08
N GLY A 202 -18.07 1.88 -19.31
CA GLY A 202 -19.02 0.86 -18.89
C GLY A 202 -19.32 0.81 -17.39
N VAL A 203 -18.99 1.87 -16.66
CA VAL A 203 -19.25 1.96 -15.21
C VAL A 203 -20.76 1.93 -14.95
N SER A 204 -21.21 1.07 -14.03
CA SER A 204 -22.65 0.95 -13.74
C SER A 204 -23.15 2.06 -12.82
N ARG A 205 -22.41 2.42 -11.74
CA ARG A 205 -22.85 3.46 -10.80
C ARG A 205 -21.70 4.03 -10.00
N LEU A 206 -21.65 5.36 -9.92
CA LEU A 206 -20.83 6.09 -8.95
C LEU A 206 -21.76 6.98 -8.12
N LYS A 207 -21.59 6.97 -6.79
CA LYS A 207 -22.40 7.79 -5.88
C LYS A 207 -21.55 8.29 -4.71
N ASN A 208 -21.59 9.60 -4.48
CA ASN A 208 -20.94 10.29 -3.37
C ASN A 208 -19.45 9.94 -3.25
N GLY A 209 -18.63 10.53 -4.12
CA GLY A 209 -17.20 10.21 -4.11
C GLY A 209 -16.32 11.15 -4.91
N SER A 210 -15.02 10.96 -4.75
CA SER A 210 -13.96 11.63 -5.51
C SER A 210 -13.14 10.63 -6.31
N VAL A 211 -12.89 10.96 -7.56
CA VAL A 211 -11.95 10.29 -8.47
C VAL A 211 -10.78 11.24 -8.70
N ASN A 212 -9.72 11.10 -7.91
CA ASN A 212 -8.58 12.02 -7.88
C ASN A 212 -7.56 11.70 -8.99
N SER A 213 -8.03 11.74 -10.22
CA SER A 213 -7.25 11.48 -11.43
C SER A 213 -6.44 12.74 -11.85
N ASN A 214 -5.29 12.50 -12.45
CA ASN A 214 -4.47 13.57 -13.07
C ASN A 214 -3.68 13.02 -14.27
N ALA A 215 -3.00 13.91 -15.00
CA ALA A 215 -2.27 13.54 -16.21
C ALA A 215 -1.09 12.59 -15.98
N ALA A 216 -0.42 12.67 -14.83
CA ALA A 216 0.71 11.80 -14.49
C ALA A 216 0.24 10.39 -14.10
N ALA A 217 -0.93 10.30 -13.47
CA ALA A 217 -1.48 9.06 -12.93
C ALA A 217 -3.01 9.00 -13.15
N PRO A 218 -3.46 8.76 -14.38
CA PRO A 218 -4.89 8.66 -14.68
C PRO A 218 -5.56 7.51 -13.94
N VAL A 219 -6.80 7.75 -13.49
CA VAL A 219 -7.67 6.71 -12.93
C VAL A 219 -8.47 6.04 -14.05
N LYS A 220 -8.59 4.72 -13.99
CA LYS A 220 -9.38 3.93 -14.92
C LYS A 220 -10.46 3.14 -14.19
N LEU A 221 -11.72 3.35 -14.56
CA LEU A 221 -12.86 2.59 -14.03
C LEU A 221 -13.54 1.85 -15.18
N GLY A 222 -13.65 0.54 -15.05
CA GLY A 222 -14.10 -0.37 -16.10
C GLY A 222 -15.55 -0.84 -15.97
N SER A 223 -15.88 -1.82 -16.79
CA SER A 223 -17.24 -2.30 -16.99
C SER A 223 -17.85 -2.91 -15.71
N GLY A 224 -19.08 -2.54 -15.43
CA GLY A 224 -19.85 -3.08 -14.32
C GLY A 224 -19.49 -2.55 -12.94
N VAL A 225 -18.46 -1.71 -12.81
CA VAL A 225 -18.00 -1.13 -11.52
C VAL A 225 -19.11 -0.35 -10.83
N LYS A 226 -19.23 -0.54 -9.52
CA LYS A 226 -20.14 0.22 -8.64
C LYS A 226 -19.36 0.75 -7.44
N CYS A 227 -19.36 2.06 -7.25
CA CYS A 227 -18.74 2.71 -6.08
C CYS A 227 -19.77 3.60 -5.36
N THR A 228 -19.78 3.53 -4.03
CA THR A 228 -20.62 4.37 -3.15
C THR A 228 -19.80 4.84 -1.96
N ASP A 229 -19.93 6.11 -1.59
CA ASP A 229 -19.25 6.71 -0.42
C ASP A 229 -17.73 6.44 -0.44
N PHE A 230 -17.03 6.96 -1.46
CA PHE A 230 -15.67 6.56 -1.77
C PHE A 230 -14.72 7.74 -2.03
N ILE A 231 -13.43 7.49 -1.78
CA ILE A 231 -12.31 8.28 -2.31
C ILE A 231 -11.41 7.34 -3.13
N ILE A 232 -11.18 7.64 -4.38
CA ILE A 232 -10.26 6.93 -5.27
C ILE A 232 -9.11 7.86 -5.63
N SER A 233 -7.90 7.47 -5.24
CA SER A 233 -6.67 8.24 -5.47
C SER A 233 -6.11 8.03 -6.88
N SER A 234 -5.08 8.80 -7.24
CA SER A 234 -4.46 8.79 -8.57
C SER A 234 -3.84 7.43 -8.94
N GLY A 235 -3.91 7.10 -10.23
CA GLY A 235 -3.34 5.87 -10.79
C GLY A 235 -4.03 4.58 -10.40
N VAL A 236 -5.23 4.65 -9.84
CA VAL A 236 -6.05 3.48 -9.49
C VAL A 236 -6.70 2.90 -10.75
N GLU A 237 -6.73 1.57 -10.85
CA GLU A 237 -7.47 0.83 -11.88
C GLU A 237 -8.49 -0.09 -11.20
N ILE A 238 -9.79 0.07 -11.55
CA ILE A 238 -10.88 -0.77 -11.05
C ILE A 238 -11.66 -1.30 -12.24
N GLY A 239 -11.78 -2.63 -12.36
CA GLY A 239 -12.42 -3.29 -13.51
C GLY A 239 -13.44 -4.36 -13.13
N ASP A 240 -13.98 -4.99 -14.15
CA ASP A 240 -14.76 -6.21 -14.14
C ASP A 240 -15.75 -6.38 -12.97
N SER A 241 -16.75 -5.48 -12.91
CA SER A 241 -17.86 -5.57 -11.95
C SER A 241 -17.46 -5.54 -10.47
N THR A 242 -16.34 -4.91 -10.15
CA THR A 242 -15.89 -4.68 -8.78
C THR A 242 -16.87 -3.80 -8.01
N LEU A 243 -17.09 -4.12 -6.74
CA LEU A 243 -17.93 -3.37 -5.80
C LEU A 243 -17.04 -2.65 -4.78
N VAL A 244 -17.27 -1.35 -4.57
CA VAL A 244 -16.58 -0.52 -3.57
C VAL A 244 -17.64 0.27 -2.79
N ASP A 245 -17.74 0.02 -1.49
CA ASP A 245 -18.70 0.70 -0.64
C ASP A 245 -18.05 1.22 0.64
N LYS A 246 -18.17 2.51 0.92
CA LYS A 246 -17.49 3.20 2.03
C LYS A 246 -16.00 2.85 2.11
N CYS A 247 -15.24 3.15 1.06
CA CYS A 247 -13.83 2.82 1.00
C CYS A 247 -12.95 4.01 0.61
N PHE A 248 -11.74 4.01 1.16
CA PHE A 248 -10.60 4.76 0.61
C PHE A 248 -9.74 3.82 -0.24
N VAL A 249 -9.46 4.21 -1.48
CA VAL A 249 -8.62 3.45 -2.41
C VAL A 249 -7.40 4.28 -2.79
N GLY A 250 -6.26 3.95 -2.22
CA GLY A 250 -4.99 4.67 -2.34
C GLY A 250 -4.31 4.52 -3.69
N GLN A 251 -3.26 5.30 -3.89
CA GLN A 251 -2.55 5.43 -5.16
C GLN A 251 -2.03 4.10 -5.71
N GLY A 252 -2.26 3.85 -7.00
CA GLY A 252 -1.75 2.68 -7.71
C GLY A 252 -2.38 1.34 -7.32
N CYS A 253 -3.51 1.34 -6.62
CA CYS A 253 -4.29 0.14 -6.33
C CYS A 253 -4.93 -0.43 -7.59
N ILE A 254 -5.10 -1.76 -7.62
CA ILE A 254 -5.74 -2.48 -8.73
C ILE A 254 -6.82 -3.42 -8.17
N PHE A 255 -8.08 -3.18 -8.51
CA PHE A 255 -9.20 -4.06 -8.16
C PHE A 255 -9.87 -4.57 -9.42
N ASP A 256 -10.14 -5.87 -9.47
CA ASP A 256 -10.63 -6.49 -10.69
C ASP A 256 -11.40 -7.79 -10.40
N LYS A 257 -12.03 -8.35 -11.44
CA LYS A 257 -12.63 -9.69 -11.43
C LYS A 257 -13.63 -9.92 -10.30
N HIS A 258 -14.61 -9.01 -10.18
CA HIS A 258 -15.68 -9.07 -9.19
C HIS A 258 -15.21 -8.95 -7.72
N TYR A 259 -14.09 -8.29 -7.46
CA TYR A 259 -13.66 -8.02 -6.08
C TYR A 259 -14.75 -7.22 -5.33
N SER A 260 -15.01 -7.58 -4.07
CA SER A 260 -15.95 -6.89 -3.21
C SER A 260 -15.22 -6.24 -2.04
N ALA A 261 -15.30 -4.92 -1.92
CA ALA A 261 -14.69 -4.15 -0.86
C ALA A 261 -15.74 -3.31 -0.13
N GLY A 262 -15.92 -3.57 1.15
CA GLY A 262 -16.84 -2.83 2.03
C GLY A 262 -16.13 -2.25 3.25
N GLU A 263 -16.46 -1.01 3.60
CA GLU A 263 -16.04 -0.35 4.85
C GLU A 263 -14.54 -0.44 5.13
N SER A 264 -13.69 -0.24 4.10
CA SER A 264 -12.28 -0.59 4.14
C SER A 264 -11.37 0.53 3.65
N LEU A 265 -10.15 0.55 4.18
CA LEU A 265 -9.08 1.44 3.73
C LEU A 265 -8.03 0.60 2.98
N PHE A 266 -7.72 1.00 1.76
CA PHE A 266 -6.66 0.41 0.96
C PHE A 266 -5.62 1.47 0.62
N PHE A 267 -4.38 1.25 1.04
CA PHE A 267 -3.30 2.17 0.75
C PHE A 267 -2.47 1.72 -0.46
N SER A 268 -1.41 2.41 -0.76
CA SER A 268 -0.69 2.30 -2.03
C SER A 268 -0.41 0.88 -2.49
N ASN A 269 -0.65 0.64 -3.78
CA ASN A 269 -0.31 -0.62 -4.47
C ASN A 269 -1.03 -1.87 -3.93
N CYS A 270 -2.16 -1.72 -3.24
CA CYS A 270 -3.00 -2.86 -2.88
C CYS A 270 -3.63 -3.49 -4.13
N GLN A 271 -3.83 -4.81 -4.11
CA GLN A 271 -4.46 -5.55 -5.20
C GLN A 271 -5.54 -6.46 -4.66
N GLY A 272 -6.74 -6.35 -5.23
CA GLY A 272 -7.89 -7.18 -4.91
C GLY A 272 -8.51 -7.81 -6.16
N MET A 273 -8.51 -9.15 -6.23
CA MET A 273 -9.12 -9.89 -7.34
C MET A 273 -9.96 -11.05 -6.81
N HIS A 274 -11.20 -11.16 -7.27
CA HIS A 274 -12.15 -12.23 -6.96
C HIS A 274 -12.59 -12.35 -5.49
N GLY A 275 -11.83 -11.88 -4.53
CA GLY A 275 -12.05 -12.06 -3.09
C GLY A 275 -12.99 -11.01 -2.49
N GLU A 276 -13.04 -11.01 -1.18
CA GLU A 276 -13.81 -10.05 -0.38
C GLU A 276 -12.93 -9.39 0.68
N ALA A 277 -13.20 -8.11 0.92
CA ALA A 277 -12.67 -7.36 2.04
C ALA A 277 -13.80 -6.65 2.79
N CYS A 278 -13.80 -6.75 4.12
CA CYS A 278 -14.79 -6.13 4.97
C CYS A 278 -14.12 -5.52 6.21
N ALA A 279 -14.32 -4.23 6.44
CA ALA A 279 -13.80 -3.50 7.59
C ALA A 279 -12.28 -3.66 7.81
N ILE A 280 -11.49 -3.66 6.74
CA ILE A 280 -10.03 -3.85 6.85
C ILE A 280 -9.25 -2.53 6.77
N PHE A 281 -8.10 -2.53 7.42
CA PHE A 281 -7.01 -1.62 7.17
C PHE A 281 -5.96 -2.34 6.31
N ALA A 282 -6.01 -2.14 5.00
CA ALA A 282 -5.03 -2.67 4.09
C ALA A 282 -3.90 -1.64 3.88
N GLY A 283 -2.83 -1.75 4.65
CA GLY A 283 -1.58 -1.03 4.42
C GLY A 283 -0.97 -1.38 3.06
N PRO A 284 0.04 -0.62 2.61
CA PRO A 284 0.61 -0.77 1.27
C PRO A 284 0.93 -2.21 0.89
N TYR A 285 0.76 -2.54 -0.41
CA TYR A 285 1.06 -3.87 -0.95
C TYR A 285 0.29 -5.05 -0.31
N THR A 286 -0.89 -4.80 0.27
CA THR A 286 -1.80 -5.88 0.67
C THR A 286 -2.46 -6.48 -0.57
N VAL A 287 -2.29 -7.79 -0.79
CA VAL A 287 -2.63 -8.46 -2.05
C VAL A 287 -3.48 -9.70 -1.81
N THR A 288 -4.61 -9.80 -2.55
CA THR A 288 -5.48 -10.97 -2.65
C THR A 288 -5.81 -11.25 -4.12
N HIS A 289 -5.52 -12.46 -4.61
CA HIS A 289 -5.73 -12.79 -6.03
C HIS A 289 -6.71 -13.95 -6.27
N HIS A 290 -7.28 -14.55 -5.23
CA HIS A 290 -8.03 -15.79 -5.33
C HIS A 290 -9.47 -15.67 -4.82
N LYS A 291 -10.41 -16.33 -5.49
CA LYS A 291 -11.86 -16.20 -5.34
C LYS A 291 -12.39 -16.49 -3.94
N SER A 292 -11.78 -17.40 -3.20
CA SER A 292 -12.25 -17.81 -1.86
C SER A 292 -11.54 -17.09 -0.72
N THR A 293 -10.83 -16.01 -1.00
CA THR A 293 -10.10 -15.24 0.03
C THR A 293 -11.02 -14.19 0.65
N LEU A 294 -11.11 -14.19 1.98
CA LEU A 294 -11.74 -13.15 2.78
C LEU A 294 -10.69 -12.50 3.68
N LEU A 295 -10.57 -11.17 3.59
CA LEU A 295 -9.91 -10.37 4.61
C LEU A 295 -10.97 -9.58 5.38
N ILE A 296 -11.02 -9.78 6.70
CA ILE A 296 -12.05 -9.17 7.54
C ILE A 296 -11.47 -8.59 8.82
N ALA A 297 -11.87 -7.36 9.13
CA ALA A 297 -11.71 -6.68 10.41
C ALA A 297 -10.29 -6.76 10.99
N GLY A 298 -9.29 -6.68 10.16
CA GLY A 298 -7.88 -6.72 10.53
C GLY A 298 -7.06 -5.63 9.88
N MET A 299 -5.90 -5.37 10.47
CA MET A 299 -4.84 -4.59 9.86
C MET A 299 -3.85 -5.52 9.15
N PHE A 300 -3.54 -5.19 7.93
CA PHE A 300 -2.59 -5.90 7.07
C PHE A 300 -1.61 -4.89 6.47
N SER A 301 -0.38 -5.30 6.21
CA SER A 301 0.60 -4.47 5.52
C SER A 301 1.58 -5.37 4.77
N PHE A 302 1.82 -5.11 3.49
CA PHE A 302 2.65 -5.96 2.62
C PHE A 302 2.23 -7.43 2.67
N LEU A 303 0.96 -7.70 2.91
CA LEU A 303 0.41 -9.05 3.02
C LEU A 303 0.26 -9.68 1.63
N ASN A 304 0.59 -10.96 1.53
CA ASN A 304 0.17 -11.80 0.41
C ASN A 304 -0.73 -12.92 0.95
N ALA A 305 -2.03 -12.81 0.68
CA ALA A 305 -3.02 -13.79 1.13
C ALA A 305 -3.08 -14.99 0.17
N GLY A 306 -2.92 -16.20 0.71
CA GLY A 306 -3.15 -17.43 -0.02
C GLY A 306 -4.62 -17.67 -0.34
N SER A 307 -4.90 -18.48 -1.34
CA SER A 307 -6.27 -18.88 -1.72
C SER A 307 -7.01 -19.51 -0.53
N GLY A 308 -8.24 -19.08 -0.27
CA GLY A 308 -9.03 -19.61 0.85
C GLY A 308 -8.64 -19.05 2.22
N SER A 309 -7.70 -18.12 2.30
CA SER A 309 -7.38 -17.45 3.56
C SER A 309 -8.59 -16.76 4.14
N ASN A 310 -8.80 -16.92 5.45
CA ASN A 310 -9.98 -16.44 6.14
C ASN A 310 -9.64 -16.05 7.58
N GLN A 311 -10.41 -15.12 8.14
CA GLN A 311 -10.34 -14.76 9.55
C GLN A 311 -11.76 -14.62 10.09
N SER A 312 -11.97 -14.92 11.37
CA SER A 312 -13.26 -14.65 11.99
C SER A 312 -13.17 -14.63 13.51
N ASN A 313 -14.24 -14.18 14.14
CA ASN A 313 -14.40 -14.18 15.58
C ASN A 313 -15.89 -14.37 15.93
N HIS A 314 -16.40 -15.57 15.70
CA HIS A 314 -17.80 -15.90 16.02
C HIS A 314 -17.99 -16.39 17.48
N MET A 315 -16.97 -16.33 18.31
CA MET A 315 -17.03 -16.84 19.68
C MET A 315 -17.58 -15.85 20.70
N TYR A 316 -17.68 -14.56 20.36
CA TYR A 316 -18.11 -13.50 21.27
C TYR A 316 -19.60 -13.23 21.11
N LYS A 317 -20.36 -13.40 22.21
CA LYS A 317 -21.83 -13.30 22.23
C LYS A 317 -22.34 -11.85 22.30
N LEU A 318 -21.50 -10.90 22.71
CA LEU A 318 -21.85 -9.48 22.82
C LEU A 318 -21.56 -8.68 21.54
N GLY A 319 -21.33 -9.38 20.45
CA GLY A 319 -20.94 -8.84 19.18
C GLY A 319 -19.52 -9.30 18.77
N PRO A 320 -19.19 -9.32 17.50
CA PRO A 320 -17.87 -9.73 17.03
C PRO A 320 -16.81 -8.72 17.50
N ILE A 321 -15.77 -9.23 18.13
CA ILE A 321 -14.55 -8.47 18.46
C ILE A 321 -13.46 -9.00 17.53
N HIS A 322 -13.08 -8.20 16.54
CA HIS A 322 -12.07 -8.55 15.57
C HIS A 322 -10.70 -7.95 15.93
N GLN A 323 -10.22 -6.96 15.21
CA GLN A 323 -9.02 -6.20 15.51
C GLN A 323 -7.73 -7.02 15.46
N GLY A 324 -7.65 -7.98 14.54
CA GLY A 324 -6.42 -8.71 14.28
C GLY A 324 -5.37 -7.84 13.59
N VAL A 325 -4.10 -8.20 13.76
CA VAL A 325 -2.98 -7.50 13.11
C VAL A 325 -2.06 -8.53 12.46
N ALA A 326 -1.87 -8.42 11.16
CA ALA A 326 -0.78 -9.07 10.44
C ALA A 326 0.25 -8.01 10.08
N GLU A 327 1.38 -8.02 10.79
CA GLU A 327 2.43 -7.02 10.59
C GLU A 327 3.07 -7.14 9.20
N ARG A 328 3.85 -6.16 8.83
CA ARG A 328 4.59 -6.01 7.57
C ARG A 328 5.10 -7.33 7.00
N GLY A 329 4.74 -7.64 5.76
CA GLY A 329 5.27 -8.78 5.02
C GLY A 329 4.79 -10.16 5.48
N ALA A 330 3.80 -10.22 6.37
CA ALA A 330 3.15 -11.47 6.72
C ALA A 330 2.48 -12.11 5.50
N LYS A 331 2.39 -13.44 5.50
CA LYS A 331 1.77 -14.23 4.43
C LYS A 331 0.90 -15.32 5.00
N THR A 332 -0.11 -15.71 4.23
CA THR A 332 -0.88 -16.92 4.50
C THR A 332 -0.73 -17.91 3.35
N THR A 333 -0.65 -19.20 3.67
CA THR A 333 -0.77 -20.25 2.66
C THR A 333 -2.23 -20.47 2.26
N SER A 334 -2.47 -21.31 1.28
CA SER A 334 -3.83 -21.67 0.90
C SER A 334 -4.58 -22.27 2.09
N ASP A 335 -5.86 -21.92 2.22
CA ASP A 335 -6.78 -22.41 3.26
C ASP A 335 -6.39 -22.08 4.71
N SER A 336 -5.55 -21.07 4.89
CA SER A 336 -5.18 -20.62 6.23
C SER A 336 -6.32 -19.90 6.92
N TYR A 337 -6.49 -20.14 8.23
CA TYR A 337 -7.48 -19.49 9.07
C TYR A 337 -6.84 -18.91 10.33
N LEU A 338 -7.21 -17.69 10.68
CA LEU A 338 -6.81 -17.03 11.91
C LEU A 338 -8.04 -16.63 12.73
N LEU A 339 -8.08 -17.07 13.99
CA LEU A 339 -9.08 -16.57 14.93
C LEU A 339 -8.65 -15.21 15.47
N TRP A 340 -9.43 -14.17 15.17
CA TRP A 340 -9.22 -12.84 15.75
C TRP A 340 -9.71 -12.72 17.20
N PRO A 341 -9.13 -11.85 18.04
CA PRO A 341 -7.92 -11.08 17.79
C PRO A 341 -6.66 -11.96 17.85
N SER A 342 -5.78 -11.78 16.87
CA SER A 342 -4.42 -12.37 16.87
C SER A 342 -3.45 -11.33 16.34
N LYS A 343 -2.16 -11.46 16.68
CA LYS A 343 -1.11 -10.58 16.22
C LYS A 343 0.03 -11.39 15.62
N ILE A 344 0.18 -11.28 14.30
CA ILE A 344 1.18 -12.04 13.54
C ILE A 344 2.39 -11.16 13.29
N GLY A 345 3.55 -11.59 13.74
CA GLY A 345 4.81 -10.85 13.64
C GLY A 345 5.26 -10.62 12.20
N ALA A 346 6.08 -9.59 12.03
CA ALA A 346 6.57 -9.16 10.72
C ALA A 346 7.24 -10.30 9.94
N PHE A 347 6.97 -10.36 8.64
CA PHE A 347 7.52 -11.36 7.71
C PHE A 347 7.26 -12.83 8.09
N SER A 348 6.23 -13.09 8.88
CA SER A 348 5.86 -14.46 9.27
C SER A 348 4.94 -15.11 8.23
N LEU A 349 5.03 -16.45 8.13
CA LEU A 349 4.19 -17.27 7.25
C LEU A 349 3.23 -18.10 8.10
N VAL A 350 1.93 -17.95 7.84
CA VAL A 350 0.86 -18.71 8.50
C VAL A 350 0.46 -19.89 7.62
N MET A 351 0.49 -21.10 8.18
CA MET A 351 0.16 -22.36 7.49
C MET A 351 -0.87 -23.16 8.30
N GLY A 352 -2.03 -23.39 7.70
CA GLY A 352 -3.13 -24.14 8.33
C GLY A 352 -4.08 -23.25 9.15
N ARG A 353 -4.84 -23.87 10.06
CA ARG A 353 -5.96 -23.26 10.78
C ARG A 353 -5.62 -23.04 12.25
N HIS A 354 -5.62 -21.77 12.66
CA HIS A 354 -5.27 -21.37 14.03
C HIS A 354 -6.50 -20.88 14.77
N THR A 355 -6.98 -21.70 15.70
CA THR A 355 -8.23 -21.49 16.47
C THR A 355 -8.00 -20.92 17.86
N HIS A 356 -6.81 -20.40 18.12
CA HIS A 356 -6.42 -19.72 19.35
C HIS A 356 -5.87 -18.34 19.02
N HIS A 357 -6.01 -17.40 19.95
CA HIS A 357 -5.52 -16.03 19.80
C HIS A 357 -4.00 -15.97 19.94
N ALA A 358 -3.27 -16.12 18.85
CA ALA A 358 -1.82 -16.07 18.85
C ALA A 358 -1.29 -14.62 18.87
N ASP A 359 -0.27 -14.35 19.69
CA ASP A 359 0.57 -13.15 19.57
C ASP A 359 2.02 -13.55 19.33
N THR A 360 2.47 -13.36 18.08
CA THR A 360 3.83 -13.70 17.65
C THR A 360 4.67 -12.45 17.32
N SER A 361 4.22 -11.28 17.73
CA SER A 361 4.79 -10.00 17.30
C SER A 361 6.24 -9.77 17.74
N GLU A 362 6.69 -10.41 18.83
CA GLU A 362 8.09 -10.33 19.27
C GLU A 362 9.00 -11.39 18.60
N LEU A 363 8.41 -12.29 17.81
CA LEU A 363 9.14 -13.35 17.10
C LEU A 363 8.93 -13.20 15.58
N PRO A 364 9.52 -12.18 14.94
CA PRO A 364 9.34 -11.92 13.50
C PRO A 364 9.98 -13.03 12.65
N PHE A 365 9.67 -13.06 11.35
CA PHE A 365 10.18 -14.06 10.40
C PHE A 365 9.87 -15.50 10.80
N SER A 366 8.79 -15.75 11.51
CA SER A 366 8.42 -17.08 12.00
C SER A 366 7.55 -17.83 10.99
N TYR A 367 7.56 -19.18 11.11
CA TYR A 367 6.45 -19.99 10.64
C TYR A 367 5.49 -20.24 11.78
N LEU A 368 4.21 -20.00 11.53
CA LEU A 368 3.10 -20.41 12.39
C LEU A 368 2.40 -21.58 11.70
N ILE A 369 2.55 -22.79 12.24
CA ILE A 369 2.16 -24.05 11.60
C ILE A 369 1.09 -24.73 12.45
N GLU A 370 -0.02 -25.14 11.83
CA GLU A 370 -0.98 -26.04 12.47
C GLU A 370 -0.43 -27.47 12.50
N ASN A 371 -0.49 -28.07 13.67
CA ASN A 371 -0.22 -29.48 13.84
C ASN A 371 -1.19 -30.08 14.88
N GLN A 372 -2.11 -30.96 14.47
CA GLN A 372 -3.13 -31.58 15.32
C GLN A 372 -3.96 -30.56 16.12
N SER A 373 -4.45 -29.53 15.42
CA SER A 373 -5.24 -28.42 15.97
C SER A 373 -4.49 -27.49 16.95
N GLU A 374 -3.18 -27.66 17.11
CA GLU A 374 -2.32 -26.80 17.91
C GLU A 374 -1.47 -25.89 17.01
N SER A 375 -1.17 -24.70 17.51
CA SER A 375 -0.34 -23.71 16.78
C SER A 375 1.12 -23.87 17.20
N TYR A 376 1.97 -24.31 16.29
CA TYR A 376 3.42 -24.39 16.48
C TYR A 376 4.13 -23.20 15.82
N LEU A 377 5.01 -22.58 16.58
CA LEU A 377 5.83 -21.46 16.10
C LEU A 377 7.27 -21.93 15.86
N VAL A 378 7.83 -21.58 14.71
CA VAL A 378 9.24 -21.80 14.34
C VAL A 378 9.90 -20.44 14.15
N PRO A 379 10.52 -19.87 15.21
CA PRO A 379 11.07 -18.52 15.18
C PRO A 379 12.17 -18.34 14.14
N GLY A 380 12.14 -17.23 13.42
CA GLY A 380 13.17 -16.85 12.47
C GLY A 380 13.23 -17.65 11.17
N ALA A 381 12.45 -18.74 11.03
CA ALA A 381 12.56 -19.68 9.91
C ALA A 381 12.39 -19.02 8.54
N ASN A 382 11.56 -18.00 8.45
CA ASN A 382 11.28 -17.30 7.19
C ASN A 382 12.40 -16.33 6.76
N LEU A 383 13.34 -16.00 7.64
CA LEU A 383 14.48 -15.14 7.33
C LEU A 383 15.39 -15.73 6.24
N ARG A 384 15.50 -17.06 6.19
CA ARG A 384 16.37 -17.81 5.29
C ARG A 384 15.68 -18.33 4.03
N THR A 385 14.48 -17.85 3.69
CA THR A 385 13.73 -18.38 2.55
C THR A 385 13.82 -17.50 1.31
N VAL A 386 13.86 -18.15 0.15
CA VAL A 386 13.79 -17.52 -1.16
C VAL A 386 12.56 -16.61 -1.27
N GLY A 387 11.42 -17.10 -0.79
CA GLY A 387 10.15 -16.38 -0.89
C GLY A 387 10.16 -15.01 -0.23
N THR A 388 10.72 -14.88 0.96
CA THR A 388 10.80 -13.62 1.70
C THR A 388 11.71 -12.60 1.00
N ILE A 389 12.91 -13.04 0.60
CA ILE A 389 13.89 -12.17 -0.07
C ILE A 389 13.36 -11.71 -1.44
N ARG A 390 12.82 -12.64 -2.23
CA ARG A 390 12.24 -12.36 -3.54
C ARG A 390 11.12 -11.32 -3.46
N ASP A 391 10.22 -11.44 -2.48
CA ASP A 391 9.08 -10.55 -2.37
C ASP A 391 9.50 -9.15 -1.93
N ALA A 392 10.42 -9.04 -0.96
CA ALA A 392 10.99 -7.75 -0.57
C ALA A 392 11.68 -7.03 -1.75
N GLN A 393 12.38 -7.77 -2.62
CA GLN A 393 13.02 -7.21 -3.82
C GLN A 393 12.02 -6.80 -4.91
N LYS A 394 10.80 -7.39 -4.91
CA LYS A 394 9.77 -7.08 -5.91
C LYS A 394 8.98 -5.82 -5.60
N TRP A 395 8.74 -5.48 -4.33
CA TRP A 395 7.89 -4.36 -3.96
C TRP A 395 8.31 -3.03 -4.59
N PRO A 396 9.58 -2.56 -4.50
CA PRO A 396 9.97 -1.31 -5.13
C PRO A 396 9.85 -1.35 -6.67
N LYS A 397 10.02 -2.54 -7.30
CA LYS A 397 9.88 -2.73 -8.74
C LYS A 397 8.42 -2.73 -9.21
N ARG A 398 7.48 -2.94 -8.29
CA ARG A 398 6.04 -2.99 -8.52
C ARG A 398 5.31 -1.75 -7.97
N ASP A 399 6.05 -0.67 -7.73
CA ASP A 399 5.43 0.60 -7.35
C ASP A 399 4.74 1.21 -8.58
N ASN A 400 3.41 1.15 -8.59
CA ASN A 400 2.56 1.66 -9.68
C ASN A 400 2.28 3.16 -9.55
N ARG A 401 2.72 3.81 -8.48
CA ARG A 401 2.46 5.23 -8.22
C ARG A 401 3.31 6.10 -9.12
N LYS A 402 2.68 6.72 -10.11
CA LYS A 402 3.32 7.65 -11.05
C LYS A 402 3.10 9.11 -10.67
N ASP A 403 2.15 9.38 -9.78
CA ASP A 403 1.91 10.72 -9.26
C ASP A 403 3.15 11.23 -8.50
N PRO A 404 3.67 12.42 -8.82
CA PRO A 404 4.77 13.02 -8.07
C PRO A 404 4.37 13.36 -6.63
N ASP A 405 3.10 13.68 -6.37
CA ASP A 405 2.56 13.90 -5.02
C ASP A 405 2.15 12.56 -4.39
N LYS A 406 3.13 11.89 -3.79
CA LYS A 406 2.90 10.60 -3.13
C LYS A 406 2.32 10.81 -1.72
N LEU A 407 1.20 10.16 -1.45
CA LEU A 407 0.55 10.19 -0.14
C LEU A 407 1.25 9.27 0.88
N ASP A 408 1.71 8.10 0.45
CA ASP A 408 2.36 7.13 1.33
C ASP A 408 3.88 7.15 1.15
N PHE A 409 4.61 7.33 2.25
CA PHE A 409 6.06 7.18 2.31
C PHE A 409 6.38 5.76 2.78
N ILE A 410 7.14 5.01 1.96
CA ILE A 410 7.30 3.57 2.13
C ILE A 410 8.77 3.19 2.21
N ASN A 411 9.18 2.59 3.33
CA ASN A 411 10.47 1.93 3.49
C ASN A 411 10.34 0.46 3.07
N PHE A 412 11.19 0.00 2.16
CA PHE A 412 11.17 -1.36 1.63
C PHE A 412 12.15 -2.32 2.32
N ASN A 413 12.83 -1.84 3.34
CA ASN A 413 13.88 -2.57 4.06
C ASN A 413 13.32 -3.85 4.71
N LEU A 414 13.90 -5.01 4.38
CA LEU A 414 13.59 -6.28 5.03
C LEU A 414 14.12 -6.28 6.48
N LEU A 415 15.39 -5.92 6.62
CA LEU A 415 16.01 -5.63 7.91
C LEU A 415 16.01 -4.12 8.12
N SER A 416 15.53 -3.69 9.25
CA SER A 416 15.39 -2.29 9.66
C SER A 416 15.47 -2.22 11.19
N PRO A 417 15.66 -1.07 11.80
CA PRO A 417 15.57 -0.96 13.27
C PRO A 417 14.29 -1.58 13.83
N TYR A 418 13.14 -1.42 13.14
CA TYR A 418 11.87 -2.00 13.54
C TYR A 418 11.89 -3.55 13.59
N THR A 419 12.41 -4.21 12.58
CA THR A 419 12.47 -5.69 12.55
C THR A 419 13.59 -6.24 13.42
N VAL A 420 14.72 -5.55 13.47
CA VAL A 420 15.91 -6.01 14.21
C VAL A 420 15.74 -5.83 15.73
N GLN A 421 15.08 -4.76 16.20
CA GLN A 421 14.73 -4.66 17.63
C GLN A 421 13.83 -5.81 18.08
N LYS A 422 12.89 -6.26 17.22
CA LYS A 422 12.04 -7.43 17.49
C LYS A 422 12.84 -8.74 17.49
N MET A 423 13.81 -8.90 16.59
CA MET A 423 14.72 -10.05 16.64
C MET A 423 15.56 -10.05 17.92
N TRP A 424 16.00 -8.87 18.36
CA TRP A 424 16.74 -8.72 19.60
C TRP A 424 15.89 -9.16 20.79
N ARG A 425 14.68 -8.61 20.91
CA ARG A 425 13.73 -9.00 21.94
C ARG A 425 13.33 -10.47 21.82
N GLY A 426 13.11 -10.98 20.61
CA GLY A 426 12.79 -12.37 20.35
C GLY A 426 13.89 -13.33 20.82
N ARG A 427 15.15 -12.98 20.65
CA ARG A 427 16.28 -13.75 21.18
C ARG A 427 16.26 -13.81 22.71
N GLU A 428 15.95 -12.70 23.38
CA GLU A 428 15.77 -12.64 24.84
C GLU A 428 14.61 -13.52 25.30
N VAL A 429 13.44 -13.41 24.65
CA VAL A 429 12.26 -14.26 24.93
C VAL A 429 12.59 -15.73 24.83
N LEU A 430 13.30 -16.16 23.77
CA LEU A 430 13.69 -17.55 23.62
C LEU A 430 14.69 -18.01 24.71
N ASN A 431 15.56 -17.14 25.18
CA ASN A 431 16.43 -17.42 26.34
C ASN A 431 15.63 -17.51 27.63
N GLU A 432 14.70 -16.58 27.88
CA GLU A 432 13.83 -16.59 29.06
C GLU A 432 12.99 -17.87 29.14
N LEU A 433 12.41 -18.32 28.03
CA LEU A 433 11.64 -19.58 27.96
C LEU A 433 12.50 -20.80 28.35
N GLN A 434 13.73 -20.84 27.86
CA GLN A 434 14.65 -21.92 28.20
C GLN A 434 15.07 -21.91 29.68
N GLN A 435 15.36 -20.73 30.22
CA GLN A 435 15.73 -20.55 31.62
C GLN A 435 14.59 -20.90 32.57
N LEU A 436 13.36 -20.52 32.25
CA LEU A 436 12.17 -20.76 33.07
C LEU A 436 11.70 -22.22 33.05
N SER A 437 11.78 -22.89 31.91
CA SER A 437 11.23 -24.24 31.73
C SER A 437 12.29 -25.35 31.69
N GLY A 438 13.57 -25.00 31.65
CA GLY A 438 14.71 -25.89 31.58
C GLY A 438 15.13 -26.30 30.17
N GLU A 439 16.41 -26.60 29.99
CA GLU A 439 17.02 -26.91 28.70
C GLU A 439 16.53 -28.20 28.05
N ASN A 440 16.04 -29.14 28.85
CA ASN A 440 15.57 -30.47 28.41
C ASN A 440 14.07 -30.49 28.11
N THR A 441 13.39 -29.36 28.17
CA THR A 441 11.96 -29.23 27.80
C THR A 441 11.80 -29.50 26.32
N GLU A 442 10.93 -30.44 25.92
CA GLU A 442 10.70 -30.74 24.50
C GLU A 442 9.89 -29.66 23.78
N VAL A 443 8.91 -29.05 24.47
CA VAL A 443 7.98 -28.08 23.93
C VAL A 443 7.73 -26.97 24.96
N TYR A 444 7.97 -25.73 24.56
CA TYR A 444 7.71 -24.51 25.33
C TYR A 444 6.39 -23.89 24.95
N GLY A 445 5.63 -23.34 25.90
CA GLY A 445 4.44 -22.54 25.68
C GLY A 445 4.79 -21.06 25.49
N TYR A 446 4.23 -20.42 24.47
CA TYR A 446 4.40 -18.99 24.22
C TYR A 446 3.13 -18.37 23.59
N ASN A 447 2.44 -17.48 24.30
CA ASN A 447 1.28 -16.71 23.80
C ASN A 447 0.29 -17.56 22.96
N ASN A 448 -0.24 -18.64 23.55
CA ASN A 448 -1.13 -19.62 22.90
C ASN A 448 -0.50 -20.37 21.71
N CYS A 449 0.82 -20.34 21.59
CA CYS A 449 1.58 -21.15 20.64
C CYS A 449 2.53 -22.11 21.37
N LYS A 450 3.00 -23.09 20.65
CA LYS A 450 4.01 -24.07 21.11
C LYS A 450 5.30 -23.91 20.31
N ILE A 451 6.46 -23.98 20.97
CA ILE A 451 7.78 -23.93 20.34
C ILE A 451 8.53 -25.20 20.73
N ARG A 452 8.97 -25.98 19.74
CA ARG A 452 9.83 -27.14 20.00
C ARG A 452 11.24 -26.69 20.41
N ASN A 453 11.92 -27.44 21.25
CA ASN A 453 13.29 -27.12 21.70
C ASN A 453 14.26 -26.90 20.53
N SER A 454 14.23 -27.76 19.52
CA SER A 454 15.04 -27.58 18.31
C SER A 454 14.74 -26.30 17.56
N SER A 455 13.47 -25.90 17.49
CA SER A 455 13.03 -24.64 16.87
C SER A 455 13.45 -23.42 17.68
N LEU A 456 13.43 -23.52 19.00
CA LEU A 456 13.87 -22.47 19.92
C LEU A 456 15.37 -22.19 19.74
N ALA A 457 16.22 -23.23 19.78
CA ALA A 457 17.66 -23.10 19.62
C ALA A 457 18.04 -22.52 18.26
N HIS A 458 17.41 -23.04 17.19
CA HIS A 458 17.63 -22.55 15.82
C HIS A 458 17.13 -21.11 15.63
N GLY A 459 16.00 -20.74 16.24
CA GLY A 459 15.47 -19.37 16.19
C GLY A 459 16.41 -18.34 16.81
N ARG A 460 17.01 -18.65 17.95
CA ARG A 460 18.05 -17.79 18.57
C ARG A 460 19.25 -17.54 17.64
N GLU A 461 19.69 -18.61 16.98
CA GLU A 461 20.78 -18.55 16.01
C GLU A 461 20.44 -17.68 14.82
N LEU A 462 19.26 -17.86 14.21
CA LEU A 462 18.78 -17.08 13.07
C LEU A 462 18.64 -15.58 13.42
N TYR A 463 18.11 -15.28 14.60
CA TYR A 463 18.03 -13.89 15.06
C TYR A 463 19.41 -13.27 15.27
N SER A 464 20.37 -14.04 15.83
CA SER A 464 21.76 -13.56 15.96
C SER A 464 22.40 -13.26 14.60
N ILE A 465 22.18 -14.10 13.60
CA ILE A 465 22.62 -13.88 12.22
C ILE A 465 21.96 -12.63 11.63
N GLY A 466 20.65 -12.46 11.78
CA GLY A 466 19.93 -11.28 11.28
C GLY A 466 20.40 -9.99 11.90
N ILE A 467 20.62 -9.96 13.21
CA ILE A 467 21.18 -8.82 13.96
C ILE A 467 22.58 -8.47 13.47
N ALA A 468 23.49 -9.45 13.40
CA ALA A 468 24.85 -9.24 12.95
C ALA A 468 24.90 -8.74 11.49
N LYS A 469 24.08 -9.31 10.62
CA LYS A 469 23.96 -8.84 9.23
C LYS A 469 23.51 -7.39 9.13
N PHE A 470 22.51 -6.97 9.90
CA PHE A 470 22.00 -5.61 9.87
C PHE A 470 23.03 -4.60 10.41
N LEU A 471 23.52 -4.83 11.62
CA LEU A 471 24.47 -3.92 12.26
C LEU A 471 25.77 -3.79 11.46
N GLY A 472 26.27 -4.90 10.95
CA GLY A 472 27.46 -4.89 10.11
C GLY A 472 27.25 -4.24 8.76
N ASN A 473 26.07 -4.36 8.11
CA ASN A 473 25.76 -3.60 6.90
C ASN A 473 25.84 -2.08 7.15
N SER A 474 25.26 -1.61 8.26
CA SER A 474 25.29 -0.21 8.65
C SER A 474 26.72 0.26 8.94
N LEU A 475 27.49 -0.52 9.71
CA LEU A 475 28.89 -0.25 10.04
C LEU A 475 29.78 -0.18 8.78
N ILE A 476 29.69 -1.16 7.90
CA ILE A 476 30.48 -1.23 6.66
C ILE A 476 30.16 -0.06 5.74
N SER A 477 28.89 0.29 5.60
CA SER A 477 28.48 1.44 4.78
C SER A 477 29.10 2.76 5.25
N ARG A 478 29.37 2.90 6.55
CA ARG A 478 30.07 4.08 7.11
C ARG A 478 31.56 4.03 6.80
N ILE A 479 32.21 2.91 7.08
CA ILE A 479 33.66 2.75 6.90
C ILE A 479 34.04 2.80 5.41
N GLU A 480 33.23 2.23 4.53
CA GLU A 480 33.50 2.22 3.08
C GLU A 480 33.52 3.65 2.50
N LYS A 481 32.60 4.51 2.94
CA LYS A 481 32.45 5.89 2.44
C LYS A 481 33.42 6.89 3.07
N ALA A 482 33.95 6.60 4.26
CA ALA A 482 34.82 7.50 4.99
C ALA A 482 36.26 7.38 4.48
N ASP A 483 37.03 8.47 4.54
CA ASP A 483 38.47 8.47 4.33
C ASP A 483 39.14 8.31 5.70
N ILE A 484 39.73 7.14 5.95
CA ILE A 484 40.21 6.74 7.28
C ILE A 484 41.71 6.47 7.22
N HIS A 485 42.50 7.32 7.88
CA HIS A 485 43.96 7.24 7.96
C HIS A 485 44.47 7.20 9.40
N SER A 486 43.60 7.46 10.38
CA SER A 486 43.91 7.48 11.81
C SER A 486 42.79 6.90 12.66
N HIS A 487 43.04 6.64 13.93
CA HIS A 487 41.99 6.25 14.88
C HIS A 487 40.96 7.37 15.05
N GLU A 488 41.37 8.63 15.01
CA GLU A 488 40.49 9.79 15.08
C GLU A 488 39.54 9.82 13.89
N ASP A 489 40.01 9.53 12.67
CA ASP A 489 39.16 9.45 11.47
C ASP A 489 38.14 8.32 11.61
N LEU A 490 38.53 7.16 12.12
CA LEU A 490 37.62 6.06 12.38
C LEU A 490 36.52 6.46 13.37
N HIS A 491 36.92 7.03 14.53
CA HIS A 491 35.95 7.47 15.53
C HIS A 491 35.02 8.57 14.99
N ALA A 492 35.55 9.51 14.20
CA ALA A 492 34.73 10.54 13.53
C ALA A 492 33.72 9.94 12.55
N ALA A 493 34.13 8.95 11.73
CA ALA A 493 33.26 8.25 10.79
C ALA A 493 32.12 7.48 11.48
N LEU A 494 32.36 6.98 12.69
CA LEU A 494 31.40 6.20 13.46
C LEU A 494 30.45 7.06 14.32
N GLN A 495 30.64 8.37 14.40
CA GLN A 495 29.72 9.23 15.17
C GLN A 495 28.31 9.17 14.58
N PRO A 496 27.27 9.19 15.41
CA PRO A 496 25.89 9.35 14.94
C PRO A 496 25.68 10.66 14.18
N ASP A 497 24.91 10.60 13.08
CA ASP A 497 24.57 11.79 12.28
C ASP A 497 23.53 12.69 12.95
N SER A 498 22.79 12.14 13.92
CA SER A 498 21.66 12.80 14.56
C SER A 498 21.53 12.33 16.01
N ALA A 499 20.93 13.17 16.84
CA ALA A 499 20.48 12.77 18.18
C ALA A 499 19.19 11.92 18.13
N VAL A 500 18.50 11.94 17.00
CA VAL A 500 17.27 11.18 16.73
C VAL A 500 17.64 9.79 16.20
N GLY A 501 16.86 8.79 16.58
CA GLY A 501 17.02 7.42 16.12
C GLY A 501 17.19 6.39 17.23
N LYS A 502 17.70 6.80 18.40
CA LYS A 502 17.84 5.93 19.57
C LYS A 502 16.50 5.41 20.08
N GLY A 503 16.54 4.28 20.79
CA GLY A 503 15.38 3.66 21.40
C GLY A 503 14.48 2.90 20.41
N ASP A 504 13.17 2.87 20.68
CA ASP A 504 12.22 2.07 19.91
C ASP A 504 11.86 2.69 18.56
N TRP A 505 11.58 1.80 17.61
CA TRP A 505 11.07 2.13 16.28
C TRP A 505 9.70 1.53 16.02
N VAL A 506 8.90 2.18 15.19
CA VAL A 506 7.56 1.76 14.79
C VAL A 506 7.43 1.69 13.27
N ASP A 507 6.47 0.88 12.81
CA ASP A 507 6.03 0.83 11.41
C ASP A 507 4.60 1.39 11.34
N LEU A 508 4.45 2.55 10.74
CA LEU A 508 3.17 3.22 10.53
C LEU A 508 2.53 2.77 9.20
N ALA A 509 2.34 1.47 9.04
CA ALA A 509 1.82 0.85 7.82
C ALA A 509 2.62 1.24 6.56
N GLY A 510 3.94 1.12 6.63
CA GLY A 510 4.84 1.40 5.50
C GLY A 510 5.97 2.36 5.83
N LEU A 511 5.72 3.40 6.58
CA LEU A 511 6.73 4.32 7.08
C LEU A 511 7.35 3.77 8.38
N ILE A 512 8.64 3.46 8.35
CA ILE A 512 9.41 3.03 9.50
C ILE A 512 10.11 4.25 10.11
N ALA A 513 9.84 4.55 11.37
CA ALA A 513 10.34 5.76 12.02
C ALA A 513 10.67 5.53 13.50
N PRO A 514 11.57 6.36 14.10
CA PRO A 514 11.77 6.36 15.54
C PRO A 514 10.47 6.72 16.28
N ARG A 515 10.17 5.98 17.33
CA ARG A 515 8.98 6.26 18.18
C ARG A 515 9.00 7.67 18.75
N SER A 516 10.18 8.22 19.06
CA SER A 516 10.35 9.58 19.56
C SER A 516 9.78 10.63 18.58
N GLU A 517 10.09 10.51 17.29
CA GLU A 517 9.60 11.44 16.26
C GLU A 517 8.09 11.33 16.05
N VAL A 518 7.57 10.09 16.06
CA VAL A 518 6.13 9.86 15.97
C VAL A 518 5.41 10.45 17.19
N THR A 519 5.98 10.28 18.40
CA THR A 519 5.42 10.87 19.62
C THR A 519 5.43 12.39 19.55
N ARG A 520 6.53 13.00 19.11
CA ARG A 520 6.63 14.46 18.93
C ARG A 520 5.59 14.98 17.94
N LEU A 521 5.40 14.31 16.81
CA LEU A 521 4.35 14.67 15.86
C LEU A 521 2.95 14.61 16.49
N MET A 522 2.67 13.56 17.28
CA MET A 522 1.39 13.45 17.99
C MET A 522 1.17 14.56 19.03
N ASP A 523 2.23 14.96 19.74
CA ASP A 523 2.20 16.07 20.67
C ASP A 523 1.94 17.41 19.95
N ASP A 524 2.58 17.64 18.80
CA ASP A 524 2.34 18.82 17.95
C ASP A 524 0.88 18.85 17.43
N ILE A 525 0.32 17.71 17.03
CA ILE A 525 -1.08 17.62 16.60
C ILE A 525 -2.04 17.95 17.75
N GLU A 526 -1.80 17.47 18.95
CA GLU A 526 -2.62 17.77 20.13
C GLU A 526 -2.65 19.25 20.49
N GLN A 527 -1.58 19.99 20.22
CA GLN A 527 -1.54 21.44 20.38
C GLN A 527 -2.44 22.18 19.39
N GLY A 528 -2.83 21.53 18.30
CA GLY A 528 -3.72 22.06 17.27
C GLY A 528 -3.00 22.93 16.23
N GLY A 529 -3.74 23.28 15.18
CA GLY A 529 -3.26 24.22 14.14
C GLY A 529 -2.45 23.59 12.99
N MET A 530 -2.19 22.28 13.02
CA MET A 530 -1.56 21.59 11.88
C MET A 530 -2.58 21.32 10.76
N THR A 531 -2.16 21.53 9.52
CA THR A 531 -2.93 21.15 8.33
C THR A 531 -2.57 19.74 7.87
N PRO A 532 -3.40 19.09 7.02
CA PRO A 532 -3.06 17.79 6.44
C PRO A 532 -1.70 17.79 5.72
N GLU A 533 -1.37 18.87 5.00
CA GLU A 533 -0.11 19.03 4.27
C GLU A 533 1.09 19.12 5.21
N GLN A 534 0.96 19.81 6.35
CA GLN A 534 2.01 19.90 7.36
C GLN A 534 2.27 18.55 8.03
N ILE A 535 1.23 17.78 8.32
CA ILE A 535 1.37 16.42 8.86
C ILE A 535 2.05 15.52 7.82
N GLN A 536 1.65 15.62 6.56
CA GLN A 536 2.25 14.88 5.46
C GLN A 536 3.73 15.21 5.29
N GLU A 537 4.12 16.48 5.43
CA GLU A 537 5.52 16.92 5.38
C GLU A 537 6.35 16.30 6.50
N ARG A 538 5.82 16.21 7.73
CA ARG A 538 6.52 15.55 8.84
C ARG A 538 6.75 14.05 8.57
N PHE A 539 5.81 13.35 7.94
CA PHE A 539 6.03 11.96 7.50
C PHE A 539 7.08 11.88 6.40
N ARG A 540 7.12 12.85 5.48
CA ARG A 540 8.16 12.93 4.45
C ARG A 540 9.54 13.11 5.07
N GLU A 541 9.70 14.05 6.00
CA GLU A 541 10.94 14.28 6.74
C GLU A 541 11.44 13.00 7.44
N MET A 542 10.56 12.28 8.15
CA MET A 542 10.91 11.00 8.78
C MET A 542 11.41 9.98 7.77
N HIS A 543 10.79 9.91 6.60
CA HIS A 543 11.19 8.99 5.53
C HIS A 543 12.55 9.38 4.91
N GLU A 544 12.77 10.65 4.63
CA GLU A 544 14.02 11.15 4.04
C GLU A 544 15.19 11.00 4.99
N GLN A 545 14.97 11.20 6.28
CA GLN A 545 15.99 11.06 7.33
C GLN A 545 16.19 9.61 7.80
N TYR A 546 15.49 8.65 7.23
CA TYR A 546 15.51 7.25 7.67
C TYR A 546 16.91 6.69 7.87
N TYR A 547 17.83 6.84 6.91
CA TYR A 547 19.18 6.26 7.00
C TYR A 547 20.08 6.96 8.01
N SER A 548 19.88 8.26 8.25
CA SER A 548 20.57 9.00 9.32
C SER A 548 20.13 8.49 10.71
N TYR A 549 18.83 8.32 10.88
CA TYR A 549 18.25 7.77 12.12
C TYR A 549 18.61 6.30 12.31
N GLU A 550 18.59 5.49 11.23
CA GLU A 550 19.00 4.09 11.25
C GLU A 550 20.44 3.93 11.74
N TRP A 551 21.36 4.76 11.24
CA TRP A 551 22.75 4.72 11.72
C TRP A 551 22.86 5.06 13.20
N THR A 552 22.16 6.08 13.68
CA THR A 552 22.14 6.44 15.10
C THR A 552 21.69 5.26 15.96
N TRP A 553 20.65 4.53 15.53
CA TRP A 553 20.19 3.31 16.20
C TRP A 553 21.23 2.18 16.14
N ALA A 554 21.83 1.97 14.98
CA ALA A 554 22.83 0.92 14.80
C ALA A 554 24.07 1.19 15.65
N ALA A 555 24.54 2.43 15.73
CA ALA A 555 25.65 2.85 16.58
C ALA A 555 25.34 2.58 18.07
N GLU A 556 24.14 2.94 18.55
CA GLU A 556 23.71 2.64 19.92
C GLU A 556 23.75 1.11 20.21
N LYS A 557 23.33 0.26 19.26
CA LYS A 557 23.37 -1.19 19.44
C LYS A 557 24.79 -1.76 19.35
N LEU A 558 25.64 -1.20 18.53
CA LEU A 558 27.06 -1.55 18.47
C LEU A 558 27.78 -1.18 19.75
N GLU A 559 27.55 0.01 20.32
CA GLU A 559 28.07 0.40 21.64
C GLU A 559 27.69 -0.59 22.75
N GLN A 560 26.44 -1.08 22.74
CA GLN A 560 25.99 -2.12 23.68
C GLN A 560 26.76 -3.45 23.50
N ILE A 561 27.10 -3.83 22.26
CA ILE A 561 27.87 -5.03 21.96
C ILE A 561 29.35 -4.85 22.34
N TRP A 562 29.93 -3.69 22.05
CA TRP A 562 31.33 -3.38 22.34
C TRP A 562 31.61 -3.12 23.82
N GLY A 563 30.57 -2.68 24.57
CA GLY A 563 30.71 -2.25 25.97
C GLY A 563 31.44 -0.92 26.14
N CYS A 564 31.57 -0.12 25.08
CA CYS A 564 32.19 1.20 25.05
C CYS A 564 31.52 2.09 23.99
N THR A 565 31.77 3.37 24.01
CA THR A 565 31.22 4.33 23.02
C THR A 565 31.97 4.23 21.70
N VAL A 566 31.35 4.76 20.62
CA VAL A 566 32.00 4.86 19.30
C VAL A 566 33.29 5.67 19.31
N ALA A 567 33.46 6.56 20.29
CA ALA A 567 34.69 7.34 20.48
C ALA A 567 35.84 6.55 21.16
N GLU A 568 35.52 5.40 21.77
CA GLU A 568 36.46 4.58 22.55
C GLU A 568 36.72 3.22 21.92
N VAL A 569 35.97 2.85 20.87
CA VAL A 569 36.04 1.53 20.26
C VAL A 569 37.42 1.27 19.65
N SER A 570 38.00 0.12 19.91
CA SER A 570 39.25 -0.30 19.30
C SER A 570 39.06 -0.80 17.86
N VAL A 571 40.13 -0.70 17.06
CA VAL A 571 40.16 -1.27 15.70
C VAL A 571 39.84 -2.79 15.73
N GLU A 572 40.36 -3.51 16.74
CA GLU A 572 40.13 -4.94 16.92
C GLU A 572 38.63 -5.26 17.12
N GLN A 573 37.91 -4.47 17.93
CA GLN A 573 36.46 -4.64 18.15
C GLN A 573 35.66 -4.38 16.86
N VAL A 574 36.07 -3.36 16.08
CA VAL A 574 35.46 -3.06 14.78
C VAL A 574 35.72 -4.20 13.79
N LEU A 575 36.98 -4.69 13.69
CA LEU A 575 37.34 -5.82 12.84
C LEU A 575 36.55 -7.08 13.19
N LYS A 576 36.39 -7.37 14.49
CA LYS A 576 35.54 -8.49 14.95
C LYS A 576 34.10 -8.34 14.49
N SER A 577 33.52 -7.14 14.58
CA SER A 577 32.15 -6.87 14.11
C SER A 577 32.02 -7.07 12.59
N ILE A 578 33.05 -6.77 11.82
CA ILE A 578 33.11 -7.02 10.37
C ILE A 578 33.19 -8.52 10.08
N ASP A 579 33.99 -9.28 10.85
CA ASP A 579 34.06 -10.74 10.72
C ASP A 579 32.71 -11.40 11.06
N ASP A 580 32.08 -10.98 12.15
CA ASP A 580 30.75 -11.46 12.55
C ASP A 580 29.71 -11.17 11.46
N TRP A 581 29.75 -9.98 10.85
CA TRP A 581 28.90 -9.63 9.71
C TRP A 581 29.17 -10.50 8.48
N GLN A 582 30.43 -10.67 8.08
CA GLN A 582 30.80 -11.47 6.91
C GLN A 582 30.34 -12.90 7.06
N ASN A 583 30.55 -13.48 8.24
CA ASN A 583 30.06 -14.83 8.57
C ASN A 583 28.54 -14.90 8.53
N ALA A 584 27.83 -13.91 9.08
CA ALA A 584 26.38 -13.87 9.10
C ALA A 584 25.78 -13.77 7.68
N VAL A 585 26.32 -12.88 6.84
CA VAL A 585 25.86 -12.70 5.45
C VAL A 585 26.06 -13.96 4.63
N VAL A 586 27.28 -14.50 4.61
CA VAL A 586 27.63 -15.71 3.85
C VAL A 586 26.78 -16.89 4.31
N ARG A 587 26.60 -17.05 5.62
CA ARG A 587 25.82 -18.15 6.18
C ARG A 587 24.35 -18.05 5.81
N LEU A 588 23.76 -16.84 5.90
CA LEU A 588 22.36 -16.64 5.53
C LEU A 588 22.14 -16.88 4.03
N ASP A 589 23.02 -16.37 3.19
CA ASP A 589 22.93 -16.54 1.75
C ASP A 589 23.08 -18.03 1.33
N ARG A 590 23.94 -18.80 2.01
CA ARG A 590 24.01 -20.25 1.83
C ARG A 590 22.72 -20.95 2.21
N MET A 591 22.07 -20.55 3.31
CA MET A 591 20.75 -21.10 3.69
C MET A 591 19.69 -20.78 2.63
N VAL A 592 19.72 -19.58 2.03
CA VAL A 592 18.83 -19.21 0.92
C VAL A 592 19.12 -20.01 -0.34
N TYR A 593 20.40 -20.24 -0.64
CA TYR A 593 20.83 -21.11 -1.75
C TYR A 593 20.31 -22.55 -1.57
N ASP A 594 20.41 -23.09 -0.35
CA ASP A 594 19.93 -24.44 -0.04
C ASP A 594 18.38 -24.52 -0.07
N ASP A 595 17.69 -23.43 0.32
CA ASP A 595 16.23 -23.34 0.19
C ASP A 595 15.81 -23.31 -1.29
N ALA A 596 16.53 -22.58 -2.14
CA ALA A 596 16.28 -22.57 -3.58
C ALA A 596 16.45 -23.97 -4.21
N ARG A 597 17.37 -24.78 -3.72
CA ARG A 597 17.61 -26.14 -4.23
C ARG A 597 16.41 -27.06 -4.11
N LYS A 598 15.56 -26.84 -3.09
CA LYS A 598 14.33 -27.63 -2.88
C LYS A 598 13.33 -27.51 -4.04
N GLU A 599 13.37 -26.41 -4.79
CA GLU A 599 12.53 -26.23 -5.99
C GLU A 599 12.99 -27.07 -7.19
N PHE A 600 14.14 -27.75 -7.08
CA PHE A 600 14.74 -28.60 -8.12
C PHE A 600 14.90 -30.06 -7.67
N ASP A 601 14.29 -30.46 -6.57
CA ASP A 601 14.32 -31.83 -6.05
C ASP A 601 13.36 -32.77 -6.83
N LEU A 602 13.34 -34.04 -6.43
CA LEU A 602 12.48 -35.04 -7.07
C LEU A 602 10.98 -34.72 -6.93
N ASN A 603 10.57 -34.14 -5.81
CA ASN A 603 9.16 -33.80 -5.57
C ASN A 603 8.67 -32.71 -6.53
N SER A 604 9.54 -31.75 -6.85
CA SER A 604 9.24 -30.68 -7.80
C SER A 604 9.02 -31.16 -9.23
N ARG A 605 9.45 -32.38 -9.56
CA ARG A 605 9.32 -33.00 -10.90
C ARG A 605 8.10 -33.89 -11.07
N THR A 606 7.34 -34.13 -10.01
CA THR A 606 6.25 -35.13 -9.99
C THR A 606 5.23 -34.95 -11.12
N GLY A 607 4.94 -33.73 -11.54
CA GLY A 607 3.99 -33.41 -12.61
C GLY A 607 4.60 -33.31 -14.03
N PHE A 608 5.89 -33.64 -14.17
CA PHE A 608 6.59 -33.57 -15.46
C PHE A 608 6.81 -34.95 -16.05
N GLY A 609 6.85 -35.08 -17.38
CA GLY A 609 7.12 -36.33 -18.11
C GLY A 609 6.23 -37.48 -17.68
N VAL A 610 4.90 -37.25 -17.54
CA VAL A 610 3.94 -38.13 -16.87
C VAL A 610 3.91 -39.55 -17.46
N ASP A 611 4.05 -39.69 -18.79
CA ASP A 611 4.04 -40.97 -19.50
C ASP A 611 5.44 -41.50 -19.80
N GLY A 612 6.49 -40.85 -19.26
CA GLY A 612 7.88 -41.15 -19.55
C GLY A 612 8.65 -41.78 -18.41
N ASP A 613 9.88 -42.16 -18.68
CA ASP A 613 10.84 -42.60 -17.69
C ASP A 613 11.47 -41.38 -16.94
N ARG A 614 12.36 -41.67 -15.98
CA ARG A 614 13.04 -40.62 -15.20
C ARG A 614 13.87 -39.65 -16.05
N SER A 615 14.43 -40.10 -17.15
CA SER A 615 15.21 -39.26 -18.07
C SER A 615 14.32 -38.28 -18.82
N GLN A 616 13.17 -38.77 -19.28
CA GLN A 616 12.14 -37.95 -19.93
C GLN A 616 11.50 -36.95 -18.94
N GLN A 617 11.25 -37.38 -17.73
CA GLN A 617 10.77 -36.47 -16.65
C GLN A 617 11.78 -35.34 -16.37
N GLN A 618 13.06 -35.67 -16.29
CA GLN A 618 14.13 -34.69 -16.09
C GLN A 618 14.21 -33.72 -17.27
N ALA A 619 14.17 -34.21 -18.49
CA ALA A 619 14.27 -33.39 -19.70
C ALA A 619 13.06 -32.45 -19.84
N ASP A 620 11.84 -32.93 -19.53
CA ASP A 620 10.63 -32.12 -19.52
C ASP A 620 10.72 -31.03 -18.44
N PHE A 621 11.11 -31.37 -17.21
CA PHE A 621 11.32 -30.40 -16.15
C PHE A 621 12.34 -29.32 -16.54
N GLU A 622 13.51 -29.72 -17.08
CA GLU A 622 14.56 -28.78 -17.49
C GLU A 622 14.15 -27.89 -18.65
N SER A 623 13.32 -28.39 -19.57
CA SER A 623 12.81 -27.59 -20.69
C SER A 623 11.92 -26.44 -20.25
N VAL A 624 11.19 -26.61 -19.13
CA VAL A 624 10.22 -25.63 -18.59
C VAL A 624 10.87 -24.74 -17.50
N ARG A 625 11.67 -25.34 -16.61
CA ARG A 625 12.20 -24.67 -15.42
C ARG A 625 13.68 -24.30 -15.53
N GLY A 626 14.39 -24.86 -16.48
CA GLY A 626 15.84 -24.78 -16.57
C GLY A 626 16.54 -25.67 -15.53
N SER A 627 17.87 -25.60 -15.46
CA SER A 627 18.66 -26.25 -14.40
C SER A 627 18.81 -25.33 -13.19
N PHE A 628 19.10 -25.91 -12.04
CA PHE A 628 19.38 -25.17 -10.81
C PHE A 628 20.54 -24.18 -11.01
N GLU A 629 21.62 -24.63 -11.64
CA GLU A 629 22.82 -23.83 -11.88
C GLU A 629 22.60 -22.68 -12.87
N SER A 630 21.65 -22.84 -13.80
CA SER A 630 21.29 -21.79 -14.76
C SER A 630 20.35 -20.73 -14.22
N ASN A 631 19.69 -21.00 -13.08
CA ASN A 631 18.68 -20.14 -12.51
C ASN A 631 19.26 -18.77 -12.09
N SER A 632 18.63 -17.69 -12.54
CA SER A 632 19.11 -16.32 -12.33
C SER A 632 19.16 -15.92 -10.84
N PHE A 633 18.20 -16.38 -10.03
CA PHE A 633 18.20 -16.12 -8.59
C PHE A 633 19.36 -16.85 -7.89
N VAL A 634 19.62 -18.11 -8.25
CA VAL A 634 20.74 -18.90 -7.70
C VAL A 634 22.08 -18.23 -8.02
N LYS A 635 22.27 -17.80 -9.27
CA LYS A 635 23.48 -17.04 -9.68
C LYS A 635 23.63 -15.75 -8.87
N ALA A 636 22.54 -14.99 -8.74
CA ALA A 636 22.56 -13.73 -7.98
C ALA A 636 22.91 -13.94 -6.48
N VAL A 637 22.50 -15.05 -5.88
CA VAL A 637 22.89 -15.40 -4.49
C VAL A 637 24.39 -15.70 -4.40
N LEU A 638 24.95 -16.47 -5.33
CA LEU A 638 26.39 -16.76 -5.35
C LEU A 638 27.22 -15.49 -5.59
N GLU A 639 26.84 -14.68 -6.55
CA GLU A 639 27.48 -13.38 -6.82
C GLU A 639 27.38 -12.43 -5.60
N HIS A 640 26.30 -12.50 -4.83
CA HIS A 640 26.15 -11.73 -3.61
C HIS A 640 27.11 -12.21 -2.53
N ILE A 641 27.30 -13.52 -2.36
CA ILE A 641 28.28 -14.10 -1.44
C ILE A 641 29.69 -13.61 -1.79
N ASP A 642 30.10 -13.74 -3.06
CA ASP A 642 31.43 -13.34 -3.52
C ASP A 642 31.67 -11.85 -3.32
N ARG A 643 30.71 -11.01 -3.70
CA ARG A 643 30.78 -9.55 -3.54
C ARG A 643 30.87 -9.14 -2.06
N LYS A 644 30.07 -9.77 -1.17
CA LYS A 644 30.10 -9.44 0.27
C LYS A 644 31.37 -9.94 0.94
N THR A 645 31.90 -11.06 0.53
CA THR A 645 33.20 -11.56 0.99
C THR A 645 34.31 -10.59 0.59
N ALA A 646 34.37 -10.19 -0.70
CA ALA A 646 35.36 -9.24 -1.18
C ALA A 646 35.25 -7.87 -0.48
N LEU A 647 34.03 -7.39 -0.23
CA LEU A 647 33.79 -6.14 0.48
C LEU A 647 34.32 -6.23 1.95
N GLY A 648 34.06 -7.33 2.64
CA GLY A 648 34.56 -7.55 4.00
C GLY A 648 36.10 -7.52 4.04
N GLU A 649 36.76 -8.23 3.13
CA GLU A 649 38.23 -8.23 3.04
C GLU A 649 38.80 -6.83 2.72
N SER A 650 38.17 -6.10 1.81
CA SER A 650 38.58 -4.73 1.48
C SER A 650 38.49 -3.78 2.68
N VAL A 651 37.40 -3.83 3.43
CA VAL A 651 37.20 -2.97 4.62
C VAL A 651 38.16 -3.37 5.74
N LYS A 652 38.40 -4.67 5.95
CA LYS A 652 39.41 -5.14 6.92
C LYS A 652 40.81 -4.68 6.54
N ALA A 653 41.20 -4.76 5.27
CA ALA A 653 42.48 -4.30 4.79
C ALA A 653 42.68 -2.78 5.00
N LYS A 654 41.63 -1.99 4.82
CA LYS A 654 41.61 -0.55 5.10
C LYS A 654 41.91 -0.25 6.58
N LEU A 655 41.29 -0.98 7.51
CA LEU A 655 41.47 -0.79 8.94
C LEU A 655 42.75 -1.40 9.47
N ALA A 656 43.29 -2.45 8.86
CA ALA A 656 44.57 -3.05 9.28
C ALA A 656 45.77 -2.10 9.15
N GLN A 657 45.63 -1.00 8.41
CA GLN A 657 46.65 0.06 8.32
C GLN A 657 46.71 0.94 9.59
N LEU A 658 45.71 0.83 10.47
CA LEU A 658 45.61 1.57 11.73
C LEU A 658 46.13 0.79 12.95
N SER A 659 46.33 -0.54 12.80
CA SER A 659 46.75 -1.45 13.89
C SER A 659 48.25 -1.55 14.09
#